data_2877ff73873158c1ae51af9e8111c144
#
_entry.id   2877ff73873158c1ae51af9e8111c144
#
_cell.length_a   1.000
_cell.length_b   1.000
_cell.length_c   1.000
_cell.angle_alpha   90.00
_cell.angle_beta   90.00
_cell.angle_gamma   90.00
#
_symmetry.space_group_name_H-M   'P 1'
#
loop_
_entity.id
_entity.type
_entity.pdbx_description
1 polymer ?
#
loop_
_entity_poly.entity_id
_entity_poly.type
_entity_poly.pdbx_seq_one_letter_code
_entity_poly.pdbx_strand_id
1 'polypeptide(L)'
;LKNIVAVILFSLTFNNVVIAEYSDDSMIKNNRFYQATITRDIWGVPHVYGKRDEDAAFGLAYAHADDDIKNIAENMYLYRAQMGLRRGFEGAVTDYLIKALKIHSLIDENYYSSLSKDVREVLEGYVAGLNYWNEININHKYKSLFPISVRDVLTGFIIQNLYFSGVVTEIEKLQDGRYQKKSEQDSLQTRFYDGYKNILGSNAIAVSSFKTDDESTRLIINSHQPLDGPVAWYEAHIKSDEGWNMMGGTFPGSPFIFVGFNENIGWGLTVNKPDLTDVYELEINATNKNHYLLDGKWIPFKESLIRLPVKIFGPIKWTFKRQFKESVHGPVFENDDGVFAVRFSGMRDIRQVEQWYRMNKSQNLDQWLSAMSLQSIVSFNAIYADKEQNILFFHNAVSPERDISLDWSLPVNGDDSSLIWNKFLPMESLPLILNPESGWLVSTNQDPFRVTSNKSNLSRENYSNTLGLQTRMTNRAYRAVEMFEGMRKISKNDLLKLKFDNRYSKQSRSYKYIEPLLSTQFRNTKLQKAQLILKQWDLATDYNNRGAALGVCVLSHEWLAEQEQRQPPEVVEVFKNCVKNINKHYKRIDPKWSEVNFLIRGDKKQAVQGGPDTMRAIYGETQKDSSLKAVAGDGLVIFIEWDKDNNLTTESIHQYGSATQNKTSAHFSDQVKLFAEEKFKPTYFDEESLKMNISSTIEIPFNEN
;
A
#
# COMPACT_ATOMS: atom_id res chain seq x y z
N LEU A 1 -17.13 5.85 6.34
CA LEU A 1 -16.71 5.76 7.76
C LEU A 1 -17.70 6.46 8.72
N LYS A 2 -18.31 7.62 8.37
CA LYS A 2 -19.31 8.27 9.24
C LYS A 2 -20.64 7.49 9.33
N ASN A 3 -21.05 6.78 8.29
CA ASN A 3 -22.28 6.01 8.26
C ASN A 3 -22.18 4.67 9.03
N ILE A 4 -20.98 4.11 9.18
CA ILE A 4 -20.72 2.94 10.04
C ILE A 4 -20.98 3.30 11.53
N VAL A 5 -20.77 4.55 11.92
CA VAL A 5 -21.08 5.03 13.29
C VAL A 5 -22.58 5.06 13.57
N ALA A 6 -23.44 5.31 12.57
CA ALA A 6 -24.88 5.38 12.75
C ALA A 6 -25.54 4.01 13.04
N VAL A 7 -25.03 2.93 12.43
CA VAL A 7 -25.52 1.55 12.67
C VAL A 7 -25.15 1.05 14.08
N ILE A 8 -24.14 1.66 14.71
CA ILE A 8 -23.69 1.30 16.07
C ILE A 8 -24.61 1.86 17.18
N LEU A 9 -25.48 2.83 16.89
CA LEU A 9 -26.19 3.60 17.92
C LEU A 9 -27.60 3.10 18.31
N PHE A 10 -28.21 2.15 17.60
CA PHE A 10 -29.59 1.70 17.89
C PHE A 10 -29.65 0.30 18.51
N SER A 11 -29.53 0.19 19.79
CA SER A 11 -30.19 -0.70 20.78
C SER A 11 -29.44 -0.75 22.10
N LEU A 12 -29.92 -0.04 23.09
CA LEU A 12 -29.48 -0.10 24.48
C LEU A 12 -30.25 -1.17 25.24
N THR A 13 -29.58 -2.26 25.62
CA THR A 13 -30.01 -3.11 26.71
C THR A 13 -28.87 -3.28 27.71
N PHE A 14 -29.13 -2.90 28.95
CA PHE A 14 -28.18 -2.99 30.06
C PHE A 14 -28.01 -4.43 30.52
N ASN A 15 -26.78 -4.93 30.64
CA ASN A 15 -26.42 -5.97 31.58
C ASN A 15 -24.91 -6.02 31.88
N ASN A 16 -24.59 -6.46 33.09
CA ASN A 16 -23.38 -6.35 33.87
C ASN A 16 -22.08 -6.88 33.24
N VAL A 17 -21.00 -6.22 33.66
CA VAL A 17 -19.58 -6.46 33.32
C VAL A 17 -19.11 -7.80 33.86
N VAL A 18 -18.51 -8.62 33.00
CA VAL A 18 -17.54 -9.67 33.38
C VAL A 18 -16.29 -9.38 32.57
N ILE A 19 -15.21 -9.13 33.28
CA ILE A 19 -13.86 -9.03 32.71
C ILE A 19 -13.42 -10.45 32.41
N ALA A 20 -13.23 -10.80 31.15
CA ALA A 20 -12.55 -12.04 30.77
C ALA A 20 -11.07 -11.72 30.59
N GLU A 21 -10.25 -12.31 31.44
CA GLU A 21 -8.79 -12.33 31.33
C GLU A 21 -8.36 -13.05 30.05
N TYR A 22 -7.47 -12.42 29.34
CA TYR A 22 -6.75 -13.02 28.22
C TYR A 22 -5.66 -13.92 28.80
N SER A 23 -5.89 -15.22 28.86
CA SER A 23 -4.85 -16.22 29.11
C SER A 23 -4.48 -16.90 27.81
N ASP A 24 -3.35 -16.52 27.24
CA ASP A 24 -2.77 -17.28 26.13
C ASP A 24 -1.25 -17.33 26.26
N ASP A 25 -0.81 -18.24 27.15
CA ASP A 25 0.61 -18.47 27.48
C ASP A 25 1.28 -19.54 26.60
N SER A 26 0.58 -20.11 25.60
CA SER A 26 1.07 -21.29 24.90
C SER A 26 2.04 -21.02 23.75
N MET A 27 2.08 -19.78 23.21
CA MET A 27 2.98 -19.44 22.08
C MET A 27 4.26 -18.66 22.51
N ILE A 28 4.51 -18.42 23.79
CA ILE A 28 5.57 -17.51 24.26
C ILE A 28 6.80 -18.23 24.84
N LYS A 29 6.77 -19.53 25.08
CA LYS A 29 7.91 -20.24 25.71
C LYS A 29 8.75 -21.01 24.71
N ASN A 30 9.58 -20.30 23.92
CA ASN A 30 10.80 -20.88 23.37
C ASN A 30 12.01 -20.28 24.11
N ASN A 31 12.71 -21.08 24.89
CA ASN A 31 14.02 -20.76 25.50
C ASN A 31 15.11 -20.65 24.40
N ARG A 32 14.82 -20.06 23.25
CA ARG A 32 15.80 -19.86 22.19
C ARG A 32 16.60 -18.59 22.48
N PHE A 33 17.90 -18.72 22.37
CA PHE A 33 18.81 -17.58 22.39
C PHE A 33 18.95 -17.06 20.96
N TYR A 34 18.67 -15.76 20.76
CA TYR A 34 18.86 -15.05 19.50
C TYR A 34 20.05 -14.12 19.63
N GLN A 35 20.81 -13.93 18.55
CA GLN A 35 21.94 -13.02 18.54
C GLN A 35 22.05 -12.35 17.17
N ALA A 36 22.18 -11.01 17.14
CA ALA A 36 22.36 -10.27 15.91
C ALA A 36 23.36 -9.12 16.06
N THR A 37 24.01 -8.78 14.97
CA THR A 37 24.82 -7.56 14.81
C THR A 37 24.03 -6.55 13.98
N ILE A 38 23.90 -5.34 14.47
CA ILE A 38 23.25 -4.22 13.76
C ILE A 38 24.32 -3.17 13.48
N THR A 39 24.68 -3.02 12.21
CA THR A 39 25.60 -2.00 11.73
C THR A 39 24.78 -0.91 11.05
N ARG A 40 24.91 0.34 11.49
CA ARG A 40 24.31 1.48 10.80
C ARG A 40 25.34 2.17 9.93
N ASP A 41 24.96 2.45 8.69
CA ASP A 41 25.79 3.25 7.79
C ASP A 41 25.75 4.74 8.13
N ILE A 42 26.48 5.56 7.38
CA ILE A 42 26.52 7.03 7.57
C ILE A 42 25.20 7.74 7.32
N TRP A 43 24.20 7.07 6.72
CA TRP A 43 22.82 7.52 6.55
C TRP A 43 21.88 6.95 7.61
N GLY A 44 22.42 6.18 8.55
CA GLY A 44 21.69 5.52 9.62
C GLY A 44 20.87 4.32 9.19
N VAL A 45 21.00 3.86 7.94
CA VAL A 45 20.31 2.64 7.47
C VAL A 45 20.87 1.43 8.21
N PRO A 46 20.03 0.58 8.81
CA PRO A 46 20.52 -0.62 9.50
C PRO A 46 20.84 -1.73 8.51
N HIS A 47 22.03 -2.28 8.65
CA HIS A 47 22.50 -3.53 8.07
C HIS A 47 22.53 -4.57 9.19
N VAL A 48 21.60 -5.51 9.15
CA VAL A 48 21.39 -6.49 10.19
C VAL A 48 21.96 -7.83 9.77
N TYR A 49 22.83 -8.38 10.59
CA TYR A 49 23.41 -9.70 10.39
C TYR A 49 23.03 -10.64 11.55
N GLY A 50 22.60 -11.85 11.19
CA GLY A 50 22.41 -12.96 12.11
C GLY A 50 22.97 -14.27 11.54
N LYS A 51 23.39 -15.23 12.37
CA LYS A 51 23.82 -16.54 11.86
C LYS A 51 22.68 -17.29 11.20
N ARG A 52 21.50 -17.23 11.81
CA ARG A 52 20.27 -17.85 11.32
C ARG A 52 19.31 -16.80 10.85
N ASP A 53 18.32 -17.19 10.06
CA ASP A 53 17.29 -16.25 9.57
C ASP A 53 16.49 -15.62 10.72
N GLU A 54 16.17 -16.38 11.76
CA GLU A 54 15.48 -15.86 12.95
C GLU A 54 16.35 -14.89 13.78
N ASP A 55 17.68 -15.03 13.75
CA ASP A 55 18.59 -14.08 14.39
C ASP A 55 18.59 -12.75 13.64
N ALA A 56 18.62 -12.80 12.30
CA ALA A 56 18.51 -11.61 11.47
C ALA A 56 17.15 -10.91 11.64
N ALA A 57 16.05 -11.66 11.74
CA ALA A 57 14.73 -11.12 12.03
C ALA A 57 14.66 -10.46 13.42
N PHE A 58 15.30 -11.05 14.44
CA PHE A 58 15.45 -10.49 15.78
C PHE A 58 16.16 -9.12 15.73
N GLY A 59 17.27 -9.05 15.01
CA GLY A 59 18.02 -7.80 14.84
C GLY A 59 17.24 -6.71 14.09
N LEU A 60 16.53 -7.08 13.01
CA LEU A 60 15.67 -6.14 12.27
C LEU A 60 14.58 -5.56 13.16
N ALA A 61 13.91 -6.40 13.94
CA ALA A 61 12.84 -5.97 14.83
C ALA A 61 13.33 -4.94 15.86
N TYR A 62 14.49 -5.19 16.46
CA TYR A 62 15.13 -4.27 17.40
C TYR A 62 15.48 -2.93 16.71
N ALA A 63 16.18 -2.97 15.57
CA ALA A 63 16.60 -1.77 14.84
C ALA A 63 15.39 -0.92 14.41
N HIS A 64 14.33 -1.56 13.91
CA HIS A 64 13.12 -0.86 13.51
C HIS A 64 12.36 -0.25 14.70
N ALA A 65 12.29 -0.97 15.83
CA ALA A 65 11.66 -0.45 17.04
C ALA A 65 12.42 0.77 17.61
N ASP A 66 13.75 0.78 17.52
CA ASP A 66 14.58 1.89 17.95
C ASP A 66 14.34 3.17 17.13
N ASP A 67 14.07 3.02 15.84
CA ASP A 67 13.76 4.12 14.92
C ASP A 67 12.26 4.47 14.89
N ASP A 68 11.34 3.51 15.04
CA ASP A 68 9.91 3.70 14.80
C ASP A 68 8.97 2.87 15.66
N ILE A 69 9.18 2.78 16.95
CA ILE A 69 8.24 2.10 17.86
C ILE A 69 6.82 2.68 17.79
N LYS A 70 6.68 3.95 17.41
CA LYS A 70 5.36 4.60 17.33
C LYS A 70 4.46 3.93 16.30
N ASN A 71 4.92 3.77 15.07
CA ASN A 71 4.12 3.17 14.00
C ASN A 71 3.96 1.66 14.19
N ILE A 72 4.99 0.98 14.70
CA ILE A 72 4.89 -0.43 15.11
C ILE A 72 3.77 -0.60 16.15
N ALA A 73 3.75 0.21 17.19
CA ALA A 73 2.72 0.13 18.24
C ALA A 73 1.31 0.45 17.72
N GLU A 74 1.15 1.45 16.85
CA GLU A 74 -0.17 1.74 16.23
C GLU A 74 -0.67 0.55 15.40
N ASN A 75 0.22 -0.13 14.65
CA ASN A 75 -0.10 -1.37 13.94
C ASN A 75 -0.50 -2.49 14.90
N MET A 76 0.23 -2.70 16.00
CA MET A 76 -0.09 -3.74 16.97
C MET A 76 -1.44 -3.50 17.68
N TYR A 77 -1.82 -2.25 17.95
CA TYR A 77 -3.18 -1.94 18.43
C TYR A 77 -4.26 -2.32 17.40
N LEU A 78 -4.00 -2.06 16.12
CA LEU A 78 -4.89 -2.47 15.03
C LEU A 78 -5.01 -3.99 14.99
N TYR A 79 -3.88 -4.70 14.97
CA TYR A 79 -3.83 -6.16 14.83
C TYR A 79 -4.49 -6.90 16.01
N ARG A 80 -4.47 -6.30 17.19
CA ARG A 80 -5.19 -6.80 18.40
C ARG A 80 -6.67 -6.44 18.45
N ALA A 81 -7.22 -5.80 17.43
CA ALA A 81 -8.59 -5.26 17.46
C ALA A 81 -8.85 -4.38 18.70
N GLN A 82 -7.93 -3.43 18.97
CA GLN A 82 -7.97 -2.49 20.10
C GLN A 82 -8.06 -1.02 19.65
N MET A 83 -8.36 -0.76 18.39
CA MET A 83 -8.49 0.60 17.87
C MET A 83 -9.69 1.35 18.48
N GLY A 84 -10.75 0.65 18.85
CA GLY A 84 -11.88 1.21 19.59
C GLY A 84 -11.47 1.81 20.95
N LEU A 85 -10.48 1.24 21.60
CA LEU A 85 -9.90 1.78 22.85
C LEU A 85 -8.98 2.97 22.61
N ARG A 86 -8.44 3.14 21.39
CA ARG A 86 -7.52 4.22 20.99
C ARG A 86 -8.26 5.41 20.37
N ARG A 87 -9.15 5.14 19.40
CA ARG A 87 -9.81 6.13 18.55
C ARG A 87 -11.33 6.20 18.73
N GLY A 88 -11.84 5.52 19.77
CA GLY A 88 -13.28 5.49 20.01
C GLY A 88 -14.06 4.75 18.93
N PHE A 89 -15.23 5.27 18.56
CA PHE A 89 -16.11 4.63 17.57
C PHE A 89 -15.48 4.46 16.19
N GLU A 90 -14.65 5.41 15.77
CA GLU A 90 -13.95 5.32 14.47
C GLU A 90 -13.05 4.08 14.40
N GLY A 91 -12.32 3.79 15.49
CA GLY A 91 -11.48 2.59 15.56
C GLY A 91 -12.26 1.28 15.74
N ALA A 92 -13.45 1.35 16.34
CA ALA A 92 -14.26 0.15 16.61
C ALA A 92 -14.74 -0.57 15.33
N VAL A 93 -14.81 0.13 14.21
CA VAL A 93 -15.19 -0.46 12.91
C VAL A 93 -14.16 -1.48 12.45
N THR A 94 -12.87 -1.14 12.53
CA THR A 94 -11.79 -2.05 12.17
C THR A 94 -11.72 -3.24 13.13
N ASP A 95 -11.87 -2.98 14.45
CA ASP A 95 -11.94 -4.04 15.45
C ASP A 95 -13.09 -5.02 15.18
N TYR A 96 -14.23 -4.49 14.70
CA TYR A 96 -15.37 -5.31 14.32
C TYR A 96 -15.01 -6.29 13.19
N LEU A 97 -14.37 -5.81 12.12
CA LEU A 97 -14.01 -6.66 10.99
C LEU A 97 -13.03 -7.77 11.40
N ILE A 98 -11.98 -7.44 12.17
CA ILE A 98 -11.01 -8.44 12.65
C ILE A 98 -11.69 -9.56 13.46
N LYS A 99 -12.62 -9.18 14.35
CA LYS A 99 -13.36 -10.12 15.20
C LYS A 99 -14.44 -10.89 14.43
N ALA A 100 -15.14 -10.22 13.51
CA ALA A 100 -16.17 -10.83 12.66
C ALA A 100 -15.59 -11.92 11.77
N LEU A 101 -14.44 -11.63 11.15
CA LEU A 101 -13.72 -12.57 10.30
C LEU A 101 -12.94 -13.63 11.10
N LYS A 102 -12.96 -13.56 12.45
CA LYS A 102 -12.30 -14.51 13.37
C LYS A 102 -10.81 -14.70 13.05
N ILE A 103 -10.13 -13.61 12.65
CA ILE A 103 -8.75 -13.66 12.16
C ILE A 103 -7.82 -14.32 13.17
N HIS A 104 -7.96 -14.00 14.46
CA HIS A 104 -7.13 -14.61 15.51
C HIS A 104 -7.33 -16.12 15.62
N SER A 105 -8.58 -16.60 15.60
CA SER A 105 -8.89 -18.04 15.62
C SER A 105 -8.36 -18.75 14.38
N LEU A 106 -8.48 -18.12 13.21
CA LEU A 106 -7.94 -18.64 11.96
C LEU A 106 -6.41 -18.88 12.06
N ILE A 107 -5.69 -17.92 12.65
CA ILE A 107 -4.25 -18.06 12.88
C ILE A 107 -3.98 -19.21 13.84
N ASP A 108 -4.64 -19.26 14.99
CA ASP A 108 -4.41 -20.27 16.02
C ASP A 108 -4.66 -21.70 15.51
N GLU A 109 -5.70 -21.87 14.68
CA GLU A 109 -6.06 -23.16 14.09
C GLU A 109 -5.08 -23.62 13.00
N ASN A 110 -4.43 -22.68 12.27
CA ASN A 110 -3.66 -23.01 11.07
C ASN A 110 -2.16 -22.74 11.19
N TYR A 111 -1.67 -22.18 12.28
CA TYR A 111 -0.27 -21.78 12.45
C TYR A 111 0.72 -22.91 12.16
N TYR A 112 0.52 -24.09 12.77
CA TYR A 112 1.42 -25.23 12.61
C TYR A 112 1.20 -26.04 11.33
N SER A 113 0.00 -26.02 10.78
CA SER A 113 -0.35 -26.81 9.60
C SER A 113 -0.06 -26.10 8.29
N SER A 114 -0.12 -24.76 8.28
CA SER A 114 -0.01 -23.96 7.06
C SER A 114 1.34 -23.28 6.86
N LEU A 115 2.15 -23.13 7.92
CA LEU A 115 3.44 -22.45 7.85
C LEU A 115 4.60 -23.44 8.05
N SER A 116 5.65 -23.29 7.23
CA SER A 116 6.90 -24.03 7.39
C SER A 116 7.57 -23.72 8.73
N LYS A 117 8.44 -24.61 9.16
CA LYS A 117 9.21 -24.43 10.40
C LYS A 117 10.05 -23.15 10.34
N ASP A 118 10.73 -22.92 9.22
CA ASP A 118 11.65 -21.80 9.02
C ASP A 118 10.92 -20.46 9.14
N VAL A 119 9.73 -20.34 8.51
CA VAL A 119 8.90 -19.12 8.62
C VAL A 119 8.42 -18.89 10.05
N ARG A 120 8.02 -19.95 10.77
CA ARG A 120 7.63 -19.81 12.18
C ARG A 120 8.80 -19.33 13.04
N GLU A 121 10.00 -19.88 12.83
CA GLU A 121 11.21 -19.46 13.54
C GLU A 121 11.58 -17.99 13.26
N VAL A 122 11.48 -17.54 12.02
CA VAL A 122 11.66 -16.13 11.64
C VAL A 122 10.66 -15.21 12.35
N LEU A 123 9.37 -15.59 12.39
CA LEU A 123 8.34 -14.82 13.09
C LEU A 123 8.59 -14.76 14.60
N GLU A 124 9.00 -15.87 15.21
CA GLU A 124 9.36 -15.95 16.62
C GLU A 124 10.58 -15.07 16.93
N GLY A 125 11.63 -15.11 16.09
CA GLY A 125 12.80 -14.24 16.20
C GLY A 125 12.44 -12.76 16.12
N TYR A 126 11.61 -12.40 15.13
CA TYR A 126 11.15 -11.01 14.99
C TYR A 126 10.40 -10.50 16.22
N VAL A 127 9.47 -11.30 16.73
CA VAL A 127 8.70 -10.97 17.95
C VAL A 127 9.60 -10.87 19.17
N ALA A 128 10.58 -11.77 19.29
CA ALA A 128 11.58 -11.71 20.36
C ALA A 128 12.39 -10.40 20.31
N GLY A 129 12.76 -9.92 19.13
CA GLY A 129 13.47 -8.65 18.94
C GLY A 129 12.67 -7.44 19.39
N LEU A 130 11.35 -7.38 19.05
CA LEU A 130 10.45 -6.33 19.54
C LEU A 130 10.33 -6.35 21.07
N ASN A 131 10.17 -7.53 21.66
CA ASN A 131 10.01 -7.69 23.09
C ASN A 131 11.33 -7.37 23.84
N TYR A 132 12.48 -7.77 23.29
CA TYR A 132 13.78 -7.42 23.84
C TYR A 132 14.01 -5.89 23.79
N TRP A 133 13.65 -5.22 22.71
CA TRP A 133 13.71 -3.75 22.66
C TRP A 133 12.89 -3.11 23.79
N ASN A 134 11.69 -3.62 24.07
CA ASN A 134 10.85 -3.13 25.18
C ASN A 134 11.47 -3.39 26.56
N GLU A 135 12.16 -4.49 26.76
CA GLU A 135 12.84 -4.82 28.03
C GLU A 135 13.97 -3.82 28.32
N ILE A 136 14.73 -3.42 27.30
CA ILE A 136 15.82 -2.45 27.41
C ILE A 136 15.28 -1.03 27.54
N ASN A 137 14.22 -0.67 26.82
CA ASN A 137 13.67 0.69 26.73
C ASN A 137 12.42 0.85 27.61
N ILE A 138 12.53 0.66 28.92
CA ILE A 138 11.40 0.59 29.87
C ILE A 138 10.54 1.86 30.00
N ASN A 139 11.01 3.02 29.56
CA ASN A 139 10.39 4.32 29.76
C ASN A 139 9.60 4.87 28.57
N HIS A 140 9.07 4.00 27.68
CA HIS A 140 8.25 4.46 26.57
C HIS A 140 6.74 4.31 26.81
N LYS A 141 5.94 5.14 26.14
CA LYS A 141 4.48 5.23 26.36
C LYS A 141 3.67 4.02 25.86
N TYR A 142 4.28 3.09 25.13
CA TYR A 142 3.63 1.90 24.56
C TYR A 142 3.89 0.63 25.37
N LYS A 143 4.55 0.72 26.52
CA LYS A 143 4.94 -0.42 27.37
C LYS A 143 3.78 -1.38 27.66
N SER A 144 2.57 -0.89 27.86
CA SER A 144 1.40 -1.72 28.17
C SER A 144 0.91 -2.58 26.98
N LEU A 145 1.48 -2.39 25.79
CA LEU A 145 1.20 -3.21 24.62
C LEU A 145 2.00 -4.52 24.62
N PHE A 146 3.13 -4.54 25.31
CA PHE A 146 4.03 -5.70 25.34
C PHE A 146 3.61 -6.73 26.39
N PRO A 147 3.90 -8.01 26.18
CA PRO A 147 4.63 -8.56 25.04
C PRO A 147 3.82 -8.58 23.75
N ILE A 148 4.51 -8.45 22.61
CA ILE A 148 3.99 -8.68 21.28
C ILE A 148 4.03 -10.18 21.00
N SER A 149 3.08 -10.71 20.24
CA SER A 149 2.97 -12.12 19.86
C SER A 149 3.08 -12.34 18.36
N VAL A 150 3.41 -13.56 17.93
CA VAL A 150 3.41 -13.97 16.52
C VAL A 150 2.03 -13.78 15.89
N ARG A 151 0.95 -14.02 16.66
CA ARG A 151 -0.43 -13.75 16.21
C ARG A 151 -0.64 -12.30 15.83
N ASP A 152 -0.08 -11.34 16.57
CA ASP A 152 -0.17 -9.93 16.26
C ASP A 152 0.43 -9.65 14.86
N VAL A 153 1.64 -10.15 14.60
CA VAL A 153 2.34 -9.97 13.33
C VAL A 153 1.57 -10.61 12.17
N LEU A 154 1.13 -11.86 12.32
CA LEU A 154 0.35 -12.58 11.30
C LEU A 154 -0.98 -11.87 10.98
N THR A 155 -1.65 -11.32 12.01
CA THR A 155 -2.87 -10.55 11.80
C THR A 155 -2.64 -9.37 10.85
N GLY A 156 -1.46 -8.74 10.90
CA GLY A 156 -1.10 -7.65 9.99
C GLY A 156 -1.10 -8.07 8.52
N PHE A 157 -0.54 -9.23 8.20
CA PHE A 157 -0.52 -9.77 6.84
C PHE A 157 -1.92 -10.12 6.33
N ILE A 158 -2.78 -10.68 7.19
CA ILE A 158 -4.17 -10.98 6.82
C ILE A 158 -4.95 -9.68 6.58
N ILE A 159 -4.78 -8.66 7.41
CA ILE A 159 -5.40 -7.34 7.20
C ILE A 159 -4.93 -6.70 5.88
N GLN A 160 -3.66 -6.86 5.54
CA GLN A 160 -3.14 -6.41 4.24
C GLN A 160 -3.90 -7.08 3.08
N ASN A 161 -4.10 -8.40 3.13
CA ASN A 161 -4.89 -9.12 2.13
C ASN A 161 -6.34 -8.66 2.09
N LEU A 162 -6.99 -8.40 3.23
CA LEU A 162 -8.35 -7.84 3.26
C LEU A 162 -8.42 -6.50 2.53
N TYR A 163 -7.43 -5.64 2.74
CA TYR A 163 -7.39 -4.35 2.07
C TYR A 163 -7.22 -4.49 0.55
N PHE A 164 -6.32 -5.37 0.11
CA PHE A 164 -5.99 -5.55 -1.31
C PHE A 164 -6.93 -6.50 -2.05
N SER A 165 -7.77 -7.27 -1.37
CA SER A 165 -8.85 -8.05 -2.02
C SER A 165 -10.03 -7.20 -2.47
N GLY A 166 -10.14 -5.95 -2.00
CA GLY A 166 -11.27 -5.07 -2.29
C GLY A 166 -12.49 -5.27 -1.38
N VAL A 167 -12.49 -6.24 -0.48
CA VAL A 167 -13.64 -6.58 0.36
C VAL A 167 -14.17 -5.41 1.19
N VAL A 168 -13.28 -4.54 1.67
CA VAL A 168 -13.67 -3.35 2.44
C VAL A 168 -14.51 -2.40 1.58
N THR A 169 -14.12 -2.21 0.32
CA THR A 169 -14.87 -1.38 -0.64
C THR A 169 -16.24 -1.98 -0.94
N GLU A 170 -16.33 -3.30 -1.10
CA GLU A 170 -17.61 -3.97 -1.36
C GLU A 170 -18.56 -3.90 -0.16
N ILE A 171 -18.04 -4.05 1.06
CA ILE A 171 -18.83 -3.85 2.29
C ILE A 171 -19.33 -2.39 2.38
N GLU A 172 -18.53 -1.40 2.04
CA GLU A 172 -18.94 0.01 2.00
C GLU A 172 -20.03 0.26 0.95
N LYS A 173 -19.95 -0.35 -0.23
CA LYS A 173 -21.00 -0.28 -1.26
C LYS A 173 -22.32 -0.86 -0.78
N LEU A 174 -22.27 -2.01 -0.09
CA LEU A 174 -23.46 -2.62 0.52
C LEU A 174 -24.11 -1.69 1.55
N GLN A 175 -23.31 -1.08 2.43
CA GLN A 175 -23.81 -0.19 3.47
C GLN A 175 -24.41 1.11 2.92
N ASP A 176 -23.91 1.60 1.80
CA ASP A 176 -24.38 2.82 1.14
C ASP A 176 -25.57 2.56 0.17
N GLY A 177 -26.00 1.31 0.00
CA GLY A 177 -27.07 0.92 -0.95
C GLY A 177 -26.72 1.19 -2.41
N ARG A 178 -25.42 1.18 -2.76
CA ARG A 178 -24.94 1.61 -4.10
C ARG A 178 -25.20 0.61 -5.22
N TYR A 179 -25.57 -0.61 -4.92
CA TYR A 179 -25.92 -1.59 -5.95
C TYR A 179 -27.27 -1.32 -6.64
N GLN A 180 -28.18 -0.59 -5.98
CA GLN A 180 -29.50 -0.27 -6.53
C GLN A 180 -29.68 1.19 -6.95
N LYS A 181 -28.87 2.12 -6.45
CA LYS A 181 -28.93 3.55 -6.81
C LYS A 181 -27.84 3.89 -7.83
N LYS A 182 -28.23 4.12 -9.10
CA LYS A 182 -27.45 4.99 -10.00
C LYS A 182 -27.31 6.34 -9.28
N SER A 183 -26.09 6.67 -8.88
CA SER A 183 -25.75 7.80 -8.02
C SER A 183 -26.41 9.09 -8.49
N GLU A 184 -27.38 9.59 -7.74
CA GLU A 184 -27.67 11.01 -7.70
C GLU A 184 -26.58 11.71 -6.87
N GLN A 185 -26.21 12.89 -7.35
CA GLN A 185 -25.17 13.76 -6.82
C GLN A 185 -25.22 13.88 -5.29
N ASP A 186 -24.29 13.29 -4.62
CA ASP A 186 -24.02 13.62 -3.22
C ASP A 186 -23.29 14.95 -3.14
N SER A 187 -23.86 15.83 -2.31
CA SER A 187 -23.50 17.21 -2.11
C SER A 187 -22.00 17.43 -1.85
N LEU A 188 -21.39 18.25 -2.70
CA LEU A 188 -20.08 18.86 -2.58
C LEU A 188 -19.90 19.63 -1.25
N GLN A 189 -19.63 18.96 -0.17
CA GLN A 189 -19.09 19.59 1.03
C GLN A 189 -17.65 19.10 1.30
N THR A 190 -16.70 19.90 0.74
CA THR A 190 -15.41 20.25 1.35
C THR A 190 -14.64 19.13 2.07
N ARG A 191 -14.08 18.18 1.31
CA ARG A 191 -12.95 17.37 1.78
C ARG A 191 -11.79 17.51 0.79
N PHE A 192 -11.30 18.74 0.64
CA PHE A 192 -10.36 19.09 -0.41
C PHE A 192 -8.97 18.46 -0.26
N TYR A 193 -8.57 17.94 0.92
CA TYR A 193 -7.20 17.48 1.12
C TYR A 193 -7.01 16.35 2.15
N ASP A 194 -8.06 15.90 2.85
CA ASP A 194 -7.93 14.75 3.78
C ASP A 194 -7.84 13.40 3.04
N GLY A 195 -8.24 13.33 1.77
CA GLY A 195 -8.24 12.12 0.96
C GLY A 195 -6.85 11.59 0.59
N TYR A 196 -5.83 12.43 0.53
CA TYR A 196 -4.48 12.02 0.11
C TYR A 196 -3.75 11.10 1.09
N LYS A 197 -4.15 11.04 2.34
CA LYS A 197 -3.49 10.18 3.37
C LYS A 197 -3.68 8.69 3.15
N ASN A 198 -4.68 8.29 2.37
CA ASN A 198 -5.01 6.88 2.10
C ASN A 198 -4.73 6.47 0.66
N ILE A 199 -4.00 7.30 -0.10
CA ILE A 199 -3.72 7.02 -1.49
C ILE A 199 -2.50 6.13 -1.58
N LEU A 200 -2.68 5.00 -2.22
CA LEU A 200 -1.64 4.08 -2.59
C LEU A 200 -1.46 4.13 -4.11
N GLY A 201 -0.24 4.24 -4.53
CA GLY A 201 0.15 4.20 -5.92
C GLY A 201 1.57 3.66 -6.01
N SER A 202 2.16 3.60 -7.19
CA SER A 202 3.55 3.18 -7.33
C SER A 202 4.07 3.45 -8.73
N ASN A 203 5.39 3.49 -8.87
CA ASN A 203 6.10 3.33 -10.13
C ASN A 203 7.09 2.18 -9.98
N ALA A 204 7.17 1.31 -10.98
CA ALA A 204 8.25 0.35 -11.12
C ALA A 204 8.62 0.27 -12.60
N ILE A 205 9.92 0.27 -12.89
CA ILE A 205 10.44 0.35 -14.26
C ILE A 205 11.60 -0.62 -14.39
N ALA A 206 11.57 -1.49 -15.41
CA ALA A 206 12.69 -2.36 -15.76
C ALA A 206 13.13 -2.12 -17.20
N VAL A 207 14.45 -2.13 -17.43
CA VAL A 207 15.06 -1.98 -18.76
C VAL A 207 16.11 -3.05 -18.96
N SER A 208 15.98 -3.82 -20.03
CA SER A 208 16.91 -4.89 -20.40
C SER A 208 18.21 -4.32 -20.97
N SER A 209 19.30 -5.04 -20.82
CA SER A 209 20.65 -4.71 -21.28
C SER A 209 20.71 -4.36 -22.77
N PHE A 210 19.99 -5.07 -23.64
CA PHE A 210 20.00 -4.76 -25.07
C PHE A 210 19.34 -3.43 -25.44
N LYS A 211 18.52 -2.85 -24.54
CA LYS A 211 17.86 -1.54 -24.72
C LYS A 211 18.67 -0.38 -24.14
N THR A 212 19.57 -0.63 -23.21
CA THR A 212 20.44 0.40 -22.61
C THR A 212 21.65 0.70 -23.51
N ASP A 213 22.25 1.87 -23.34
CA ASP A 213 23.41 2.32 -24.14
C ASP A 213 24.74 1.67 -23.70
N ASP A 214 24.81 1.16 -22.47
CA ASP A 214 25.96 0.55 -21.81
C ASP A 214 25.78 -0.94 -21.49
N GLU A 215 24.75 -1.56 -22.04
CA GLU A 215 24.42 -2.99 -21.85
C GLU A 215 24.09 -3.40 -20.41
N SER A 216 23.70 -2.45 -19.56
CA SER A 216 23.28 -2.70 -18.19
C SER A 216 21.80 -3.09 -18.10
N THR A 217 21.46 -4.01 -17.22
CA THR A 217 20.05 -4.25 -16.82
C THR A 217 19.69 -3.33 -15.66
N ARG A 218 18.56 -2.62 -15.73
CA ARG A 218 18.19 -1.62 -14.75
C ARG A 218 16.78 -1.84 -14.19
N LEU A 219 16.63 -1.60 -12.90
CA LEU A 219 15.34 -1.61 -12.20
C LEU A 219 15.20 -0.35 -11.34
N ILE A 220 14.07 0.35 -11.48
CA ILE A 220 13.66 1.42 -10.54
C ILE A 220 12.46 0.94 -9.77
N ILE A 221 12.55 1.07 -8.44
CA ILE A 221 11.48 0.77 -7.48
C ILE A 221 11.07 2.06 -6.82
N ASN A 222 9.76 2.38 -6.86
CA ASN A 222 9.22 3.55 -6.18
C ASN A 222 7.74 3.35 -5.86
N SER A 223 7.45 2.65 -4.79
CA SER A 223 6.09 2.49 -4.30
C SER A 223 5.63 3.73 -3.54
N HIS A 224 4.52 4.32 -3.99
CA HIS A 224 3.95 5.52 -3.37
C HIS A 224 3.14 5.13 -2.12
N GLN A 225 3.55 5.66 -0.98
CA GLN A 225 2.93 5.43 0.31
C GLN A 225 2.68 6.76 1.01
N PRO A 226 1.86 6.78 2.06
CA PRO A 226 1.91 7.87 3.03
C PRO A 226 3.35 8.06 3.52
N LEU A 227 3.82 9.32 3.54
CA LEU A 227 5.20 9.65 3.94
C LEU A 227 5.44 9.46 5.44
N ASP A 228 4.38 9.28 6.22
CA ASP A 228 4.41 9.06 7.67
C ASP A 228 3.26 8.12 8.07
N GLY A 229 3.41 7.38 9.16
CA GLY A 229 2.37 6.51 9.71
C GLY A 229 2.60 5.01 9.48
N PRO A 230 1.57 4.19 9.67
CA PRO A 230 1.67 2.73 9.79
C PRO A 230 2.18 1.99 8.57
N VAL A 231 2.16 2.62 7.39
CA VAL A 231 2.63 2.05 6.12
C VAL A 231 3.71 2.92 5.48
N ALA A 232 4.38 3.78 6.25
CA ALA A 232 5.57 4.50 5.80
C ALA A 232 6.74 3.52 5.61
N TRP A 233 7.53 3.74 4.57
CA TRP A 233 8.70 2.90 4.29
C TRP A 233 9.77 3.03 5.38
N TYR A 234 10.36 1.89 5.71
CA TYR A 234 11.60 1.77 6.47
C TYR A 234 12.62 1.03 5.62
N GLU A 235 13.76 1.66 5.35
CA GLU A 235 14.86 1.09 4.57
C GLU A 235 15.75 0.25 5.48
N ALA A 236 16.02 -1.01 5.10
CA ALA A 236 16.87 -1.92 5.87
C ALA A 236 17.59 -2.94 4.97
N HIS A 237 18.71 -3.47 5.43
CA HIS A 237 19.42 -4.61 4.88
C HIS A 237 19.42 -5.75 5.89
N ILE A 238 19.04 -6.95 5.46
CA ILE A 238 19.00 -8.17 6.27
C ILE A 238 19.91 -9.19 5.64
N LYS A 239 20.78 -9.81 6.46
CA LYS A 239 21.72 -10.85 6.02
C LYS A 239 21.80 -11.97 7.05
N SER A 240 21.80 -13.24 6.57
CA SER A 240 22.08 -14.42 7.38
C SER A 240 23.04 -15.39 6.68
N ASP A 241 23.65 -16.31 7.44
CA ASP A 241 24.48 -17.38 6.86
C ASP A 241 23.62 -18.47 6.17
N GLU A 242 22.30 -18.46 6.40
CA GLU A 242 21.36 -19.38 5.77
C GLU A 242 20.91 -18.91 4.39
N GLY A 243 21.52 -17.83 3.86
CA GLY A 243 21.32 -17.32 2.51
C GLY A 243 20.19 -16.26 2.38
N TRP A 244 19.72 -15.70 3.47
CA TRP A 244 18.92 -14.49 3.41
C TRP A 244 19.88 -13.30 3.26
N ASN A 245 19.80 -12.60 2.12
CA ASN A 245 20.58 -11.38 1.86
C ASN A 245 19.72 -10.44 1.04
N MET A 246 19.02 -9.51 1.68
CA MET A 246 18.02 -8.68 1.02
C MET A 246 18.03 -7.26 1.56
N MET A 247 18.08 -6.25 0.67
CA MET A 247 18.02 -4.84 1.03
C MET A 247 16.82 -4.16 0.33
N GLY A 248 16.15 -3.26 1.04
CA GLY A 248 15.02 -2.52 0.47
C GLY A 248 14.09 -1.95 1.52
N GLY A 249 12.81 -1.84 1.15
CA GLY A 249 11.77 -1.27 1.98
C GLY A 249 10.92 -2.31 2.71
N THR A 250 10.71 -2.09 4.00
CA THR A 250 9.75 -2.83 4.82
C THR A 250 8.75 -1.90 5.49
N PHE A 251 7.70 -2.45 6.10
CA PHE A 251 6.70 -1.70 6.86
C PHE A 251 6.82 -1.95 8.37
N PRO A 252 6.41 -0.97 9.21
CA PRO A 252 6.41 -1.13 10.66
C PRO A 252 5.62 -2.36 11.12
N GLY A 253 6.30 -3.29 11.80
CA GLY A 253 5.72 -4.52 12.30
C GLY A 253 5.86 -5.73 11.37
N SER A 254 6.69 -5.65 10.31
CA SER A 254 6.96 -6.76 9.39
C SER A 254 8.43 -7.20 9.42
N PRO A 255 8.71 -8.51 9.39
CA PRO A 255 10.06 -9.06 9.29
C PRO A 255 10.63 -9.11 7.86
N PHE A 256 9.85 -8.81 6.80
CA PHE A 256 10.25 -9.03 5.42
C PHE A 256 10.46 -7.74 4.64
N ILE A 257 11.37 -7.77 3.67
CA ILE A 257 11.52 -6.73 2.64
C ILE A 257 10.42 -6.95 1.61
N PHE A 258 9.56 -5.94 1.41
CA PHE A 258 8.45 -6.00 0.45
C PHE A 258 8.87 -5.63 -0.96
N VAL A 259 9.78 -4.68 -1.09
CA VAL A 259 10.36 -4.21 -2.35
C VAL A 259 11.85 -3.99 -2.15
N GLY A 260 12.67 -4.47 -3.08
CA GLY A 260 14.11 -4.37 -2.90
C GLY A 260 14.88 -5.30 -3.82
N PHE A 261 16.08 -5.66 -3.39
CA PHE A 261 17.04 -6.40 -4.20
C PHE A 261 18.01 -7.21 -3.34
N ASN A 262 18.63 -8.19 -3.98
CA ASN A 262 19.87 -8.84 -3.54
C ASN A 262 20.92 -8.78 -4.68
N GLU A 263 22.00 -9.51 -4.54
CA GLU A 263 23.08 -9.52 -5.55
C GLU A 263 22.59 -9.93 -6.94
N ASN A 264 21.56 -10.75 -7.01
CA ASN A 264 21.15 -11.45 -8.23
C ASN A 264 19.87 -10.90 -8.85
N ILE A 265 18.92 -10.49 -8.02
CA ILE A 265 17.56 -10.13 -8.42
C ILE A 265 17.05 -8.89 -7.70
N GLY A 266 16.04 -8.26 -8.27
CA GLY A 266 15.28 -7.21 -7.61
C GLY A 266 13.83 -7.17 -8.10
N TRP A 267 12.93 -6.66 -7.25
CA TRP A 267 11.54 -6.46 -7.64
C TRP A 267 10.91 -5.22 -7.00
N GLY A 268 10.04 -4.59 -7.77
CA GLY A 268 9.16 -3.52 -7.32
C GLY A 268 7.70 -3.94 -7.46
N LEU A 269 6.87 -3.51 -6.51
CA LEU A 269 5.44 -3.80 -6.52
C LEU A 269 4.63 -2.53 -6.78
N THR A 270 3.57 -2.68 -7.56
CA THR A 270 2.59 -1.61 -7.77
C THR A 270 1.18 -2.12 -7.50
N VAL A 271 0.34 -1.27 -6.92
CA VAL A 271 -1.06 -1.62 -6.65
C VAL A 271 -1.77 -1.87 -7.98
N ASN A 272 -2.43 -3.02 -8.08
CA ASN A 272 -3.42 -3.33 -9.09
C ASN A 272 -4.82 -3.41 -8.44
N LYS A 273 -5.86 -3.52 -9.24
CA LYS A 273 -7.24 -3.60 -8.75
C LYS A 273 -8.00 -4.68 -9.52
N PRO A 274 -7.61 -5.97 -9.39
CA PRO A 274 -8.42 -7.06 -9.90
C PRO A 274 -9.71 -7.16 -9.08
N ASP A 275 -10.75 -7.70 -9.66
CA ASP A 275 -11.97 -8.05 -8.94
C ASP A 275 -11.79 -9.40 -8.22
N LEU A 276 -11.63 -9.34 -6.90
CA LEU A 276 -11.34 -10.49 -6.03
C LEU A 276 -12.41 -10.72 -4.95
N THR A 277 -13.55 -10.02 -5.05
CA THR A 277 -14.59 -10.06 -4.04
C THR A 277 -15.96 -10.13 -4.68
N ASP A 278 -16.75 -11.14 -4.31
CA ASP A 278 -18.09 -11.36 -4.82
C ASP A 278 -19.14 -11.21 -3.73
N VAL A 279 -20.30 -10.71 -4.13
CA VAL A 279 -21.48 -10.49 -3.29
C VAL A 279 -22.58 -11.45 -3.72
N TYR A 280 -23.17 -12.15 -2.75
CA TYR A 280 -24.28 -13.08 -2.94
C TYR A 280 -25.52 -12.52 -2.26
N GLU A 281 -26.61 -12.36 -3.00
CA GLU A 281 -27.91 -12.00 -2.44
C GLU A 281 -28.59 -13.24 -1.87
N LEU A 282 -28.94 -13.20 -0.58
CA LEU A 282 -29.50 -14.34 0.14
C LEU A 282 -31.04 -14.23 0.29
N GLU A 283 -31.76 -15.23 -0.17
CA GLU A 283 -33.19 -15.35 0.14
C GLU A 283 -33.38 -15.79 1.58
N ILE A 284 -34.15 -15.02 2.37
CA ILE A 284 -34.38 -15.24 3.80
C ILE A 284 -35.75 -15.86 4.06
N ASN A 285 -35.79 -16.85 4.93
CA ASN A 285 -37.05 -17.49 5.33
C ASN A 285 -37.99 -16.49 6.01
N ALA A 286 -39.18 -16.31 5.46
CA ALA A 286 -40.16 -15.34 5.94
C ALA A 286 -40.61 -15.59 7.39
N THR A 287 -40.65 -16.86 7.82
CA THR A 287 -41.10 -17.27 9.16
C THR A 287 -39.96 -17.44 10.16
N ASN A 288 -38.74 -17.68 9.68
CA ASN A 288 -37.55 -17.82 10.52
C ASN A 288 -36.36 -17.08 9.91
N LYS A 289 -36.20 -15.79 10.23
CA LYS A 289 -35.19 -14.91 9.68
C LYS A 289 -33.73 -15.34 9.97
N ASN A 290 -33.53 -16.41 10.73
CA ASN A 290 -32.20 -16.98 10.96
C ASN A 290 -31.84 -18.10 9.97
N HIS A 291 -32.59 -18.27 8.89
CA HIS A 291 -32.33 -19.24 7.84
C HIS A 291 -32.34 -18.56 6.47
N TYR A 292 -31.43 -18.97 5.59
CA TYR A 292 -31.38 -18.58 4.18
C TYR A 292 -31.58 -19.82 3.29
N LEU A 293 -32.00 -19.58 2.05
CA LEU A 293 -32.24 -20.64 1.06
C LEU A 293 -30.90 -21.04 0.42
N LEU A 294 -30.65 -22.35 0.24
CA LEU A 294 -29.57 -22.91 -0.53
C LEU A 294 -29.98 -24.25 -1.11
N ASP A 295 -29.92 -24.42 -2.42
CA ASP A 295 -30.28 -25.65 -3.15
C ASP A 295 -31.67 -26.17 -2.72
N GLY A 296 -32.64 -25.27 -2.57
CA GLY A 296 -34.03 -25.60 -2.16
C GLY A 296 -34.19 -25.95 -0.68
N LYS A 297 -33.17 -25.74 0.17
CA LYS A 297 -33.19 -26.02 1.60
C LYS A 297 -32.92 -24.76 2.44
N TRP A 298 -33.67 -24.64 3.54
CA TRP A 298 -33.44 -23.58 4.53
C TRP A 298 -32.27 -23.93 5.46
N ILE A 299 -31.15 -23.22 5.33
CA ILE A 299 -29.92 -23.42 6.10
C ILE A 299 -29.80 -22.36 7.20
N PRO A 300 -29.57 -22.74 8.47
CA PRO A 300 -29.38 -21.74 9.53
C PRO A 300 -28.08 -20.98 9.36
N PHE A 301 -28.09 -19.66 9.65
CA PHE A 301 -26.87 -18.88 9.80
C PHE A 301 -26.04 -19.38 11.00
N LYS A 302 -24.72 -19.33 10.86
CA LYS A 302 -23.81 -19.46 12.00
C LYS A 302 -23.71 -18.10 12.69
N GLU A 303 -24.22 -18.00 13.91
CA GLU A 303 -24.23 -16.74 14.67
C GLU A 303 -23.07 -16.66 15.65
N SER A 304 -22.57 -15.46 15.87
CA SER A 304 -21.58 -15.15 16.90
C SER A 304 -21.84 -13.78 17.51
N LEU A 305 -21.46 -13.61 18.79
CA LEU A 305 -21.60 -12.34 19.50
C LEU A 305 -20.25 -11.64 19.58
N ILE A 306 -20.10 -10.54 18.86
CA ILE A 306 -18.89 -9.73 18.85
C ILE A 306 -18.96 -8.69 19.97
N ARG A 307 -17.91 -8.61 20.77
CA ARG A 307 -17.74 -7.64 21.85
C ARG A 307 -16.70 -6.60 21.45
N LEU A 308 -17.11 -5.32 21.43
CA LEU A 308 -16.31 -4.18 20.98
C LEU A 308 -16.10 -3.22 22.16
N PRO A 309 -14.97 -3.28 22.88
CA PRO A 309 -14.64 -2.29 23.87
C PRO A 309 -14.25 -0.97 23.19
N VAL A 310 -14.97 0.10 23.53
CA VAL A 310 -14.80 1.43 22.93
C VAL A 310 -14.54 2.45 24.02
N LYS A 311 -13.55 3.29 23.84
CA LYS A 311 -13.30 4.45 24.66
C LYS A 311 -14.32 5.53 24.33
N ILE A 312 -15.11 5.95 25.34
CA ILE A 312 -16.15 6.96 25.15
C ILE A 312 -15.60 8.35 25.47
N PHE A 313 -15.08 8.54 26.69
CA PHE A 313 -14.52 9.81 27.13
C PHE A 313 -13.54 9.59 28.29
N GLY A 314 -12.36 10.21 28.24
CA GLY A 314 -11.34 10.07 29.28
C GLY A 314 -11.00 8.59 29.56
N PRO A 315 -11.10 8.09 30.81
CA PRO A 315 -10.88 6.69 31.14
C PRO A 315 -12.11 5.80 30.92
N ILE A 316 -13.27 6.39 30.60
CA ILE A 316 -14.55 5.66 30.48
C ILE A 316 -14.55 4.82 29.19
N LYS A 317 -14.78 3.53 29.36
CA LYS A 317 -14.89 2.54 28.30
C LYS A 317 -16.26 1.89 28.33
N TRP A 318 -16.81 1.52 27.17
CA TRP A 318 -18.06 0.78 27.07
C TRP A 318 -17.88 -0.37 26.11
N THR A 319 -18.43 -1.55 26.40
CA THR A 319 -18.39 -2.71 25.52
C THR A 319 -19.70 -2.85 24.78
N PHE A 320 -19.68 -2.55 23.49
CA PHE A 320 -20.81 -2.77 22.60
C PHE A 320 -20.86 -4.24 22.21
N LYS A 321 -22.08 -4.78 22.09
CA LYS A 321 -22.34 -6.14 21.62
C LYS A 321 -23.00 -6.08 20.27
N ARG A 322 -22.56 -6.88 19.30
CA ARG A 322 -23.14 -6.99 17.97
C ARG A 322 -23.28 -8.46 17.62
N GLN A 323 -24.45 -8.85 17.12
CA GLN A 323 -24.59 -10.14 16.45
C GLN A 323 -23.93 -10.07 15.09
N PHE A 324 -23.28 -11.15 14.72
CA PHE A 324 -22.66 -11.35 13.43
C PHE A 324 -23.15 -12.69 12.88
N LYS A 325 -23.55 -12.70 11.62
CA LYS A 325 -24.03 -13.87 10.90
C LYS A 325 -22.99 -14.27 9.84
N GLU A 326 -22.88 -15.56 9.63
CA GLU A 326 -22.02 -16.17 8.61
C GLU A 326 -22.84 -17.24 7.86
N SER A 327 -22.76 -17.22 6.53
CA SER A 327 -23.32 -18.25 5.66
C SER A 327 -22.19 -19.12 5.10
N VAL A 328 -22.52 -20.11 4.27
CA VAL A 328 -21.52 -20.91 3.53
C VAL A 328 -20.72 -20.07 2.53
N HIS A 329 -21.29 -18.94 2.07
CA HIS A 329 -20.64 -18.01 1.15
C HIS A 329 -19.56 -17.19 1.87
N GLY A 330 -19.83 -16.77 3.13
CA GLY A 330 -18.96 -15.91 3.93
C GLY A 330 -19.71 -15.06 4.94
N PRO A 331 -19.10 -13.95 5.40
CA PRO A 331 -19.70 -12.96 6.29
C PRO A 331 -20.97 -12.36 5.69
N VAL A 332 -21.99 -12.16 6.52
CA VAL A 332 -23.30 -11.68 6.11
C VAL A 332 -23.53 -10.24 6.57
N PHE A 333 -24.05 -9.42 5.67
CA PHE A 333 -24.42 -8.02 5.87
C PHE A 333 -25.89 -7.82 5.50
N GLU A 334 -26.61 -7.04 6.28
CA GLU A 334 -28.02 -6.73 6.11
C GLU A 334 -28.18 -5.20 6.00
N ASN A 335 -28.95 -4.76 5.00
CA ASN A 335 -29.32 -3.36 4.79
C ASN A 335 -30.79 -3.27 4.34
N ASP A 336 -31.25 -2.06 3.98
CA ASP A 336 -32.62 -1.83 3.51
C ASP A 336 -32.94 -2.54 2.16
N ASP A 337 -31.92 -2.90 1.39
CA ASP A 337 -32.04 -3.52 0.07
C ASP A 337 -32.08 -5.05 0.14
N GLY A 338 -31.65 -5.66 1.26
CA GLY A 338 -31.65 -7.12 1.41
C GLY A 338 -30.60 -7.67 2.38
N VAL A 339 -30.37 -8.97 2.27
CA VAL A 339 -29.35 -9.70 3.03
C VAL A 339 -28.31 -10.26 2.06
N PHE A 340 -27.07 -9.92 2.28
CA PHE A 340 -25.96 -10.22 1.37
C PHE A 340 -24.85 -10.95 2.10
N ALA A 341 -24.23 -11.92 1.44
CA ALA A 341 -23.00 -12.53 1.91
C ALA A 341 -21.83 -12.10 1.00
N VAL A 342 -20.65 -11.98 1.59
CA VAL A 342 -19.44 -11.54 0.86
C VAL A 342 -18.39 -12.64 0.88
N ARG A 343 -17.82 -12.96 -0.29
CA ARG A 343 -16.74 -13.92 -0.46
C ARG A 343 -15.57 -13.22 -1.14
N PHE A 344 -14.35 -13.43 -0.65
CA PHE A 344 -13.16 -12.74 -1.17
C PHE A 344 -11.93 -13.65 -1.16
N SER A 345 -11.01 -13.36 -2.04
CA SER A 345 -9.73 -14.08 -2.15
C SER A 345 -8.88 -13.85 -0.90
N GLY A 346 -8.22 -14.91 -0.44
CA GLY A 346 -7.39 -14.88 0.78
C GLY A 346 -8.19 -14.96 2.10
N MET A 347 -9.53 -15.16 2.05
CA MET A 347 -10.40 -15.16 3.23
C MET A 347 -9.98 -16.12 4.35
N ARG A 348 -9.31 -17.23 4.01
CA ARG A 348 -8.88 -18.27 4.97
C ARG A 348 -7.40 -18.63 4.84
N ASP A 349 -6.60 -17.79 4.20
CA ASP A 349 -5.18 -18.03 3.98
C ASP A 349 -4.31 -17.20 4.93
N ILE A 350 -3.37 -17.86 5.60
CA ILE A 350 -2.38 -17.24 6.48
C ILE A 350 -0.95 -17.32 5.91
N ARG A 351 -0.78 -17.88 4.69
CA ARG A 351 0.54 -18.21 4.11
C ARG A 351 1.22 -17.03 3.42
N GLN A 352 0.70 -15.80 3.53
CA GLN A 352 1.36 -14.62 2.94
C GLN A 352 2.81 -14.48 3.41
N VAL A 353 3.05 -14.77 4.69
CA VAL A 353 4.40 -14.74 5.30
C VAL A 353 5.34 -15.78 4.69
N GLU A 354 4.82 -16.95 4.31
CA GLU A 354 5.55 -17.98 3.58
C GLU A 354 5.99 -17.47 2.21
N GLN A 355 5.06 -16.84 1.47
CA GLN A 355 5.36 -16.29 0.15
C GLN A 355 6.39 -15.16 0.23
N TRP A 356 6.23 -14.21 1.18
CA TRP A 356 7.20 -13.14 1.38
C TRP A 356 8.59 -13.66 1.76
N TYR A 357 8.67 -14.63 2.67
CA TYR A 357 9.94 -15.25 3.04
C TYR A 357 10.64 -15.90 1.85
N ARG A 358 9.93 -16.71 1.06
CA ARG A 358 10.48 -17.37 -0.12
C ARG A 358 10.92 -16.36 -1.20
N MET A 359 10.15 -15.30 -1.43
CA MET A 359 10.57 -14.20 -2.31
C MET A 359 11.89 -13.58 -1.82
N ASN A 360 12.01 -13.29 -0.53
CA ASN A 360 13.21 -12.71 0.06
C ASN A 360 14.44 -13.63 -0.03
N LYS A 361 14.24 -14.94 -0.09
CA LYS A 361 15.31 -15.96 -0.22
C LYS A 361 15.65 -16.29 -1.67
N SER A 362 14.86 -15.83 -2.64
CA SER A 362 15.04 -16.15 -4.06
C SER A 362 16.34 -15.58 -4.61
N GLN A 363 17.04 -16.39 -5.44
CA GLN A 363 18.33 -16.03 -6.03
C GLN A 363 18.29 -15.93 -7.57
N ASN A 364 17.16 -16.29 -8.19
CA ASN A 364 16.95 -16.24 -9.63
C ASN A 364 15.45 -16.18 -9.96
N LEU A 365 15.13 -16.02 -11.24
CA LEU A 365 13.77 -15.91 -11.73
C LEU A 365 12.91 -17.13 -11.40
N ASP A 366 13.44 -18.36 -11.56
CA ASP A 366 12.69 -19.59 -11.31
C ASP A 366 12.28 -19.72 -9.84
N GLN A 367 13.17 -19.42 -8.91
CA GLN A 367 12.88 -19.42 -7.48
C GLN A 367 11.86 -18.34 -7.13
N TRP A 368 11.98 -17.14 -7.72
CA TRP A 368 11.04 -16.05 -7.50
C TRP A 368 9.64 -16.40 -8.03
N LEU A 369 9.54 -16.97 -9.24
CA LEU A 369 8.26 -17.43 -9.80
C LEU A 369 7.67 -18.60 -8.99
N SER A 370 8.51 -19.50 -8.47
CA SER A 370 8.06 -20.56 -7.54
C SER A 370 7.48 -19.97 -6.26
N ALA A 371 8.07 -18.90 -5.70
CA ALA A 371 7.48 -18.18 -4.56
C ALA A 371 6.15 -17.50 -4.93
N MET A 372 6.05 -16.91 -6.12
CA MET A 372 4.81 -16.27 -6.60
C MET A 372 3.69 -17.29 -6.84
N SER A 373 4.01 -18.53 -7.21
CA SER A 373 3.02 -19.61 -7.44
C SER A 373 2.29 -20.08 -6.17
N LEU A 374 2.75 -19.69 -4.96
CA LEU A 374 2.01 -19.90 -3.72
C LEU A 374 0.67 -19.16 -3.68
N GLN A 375 0.50 -18.10 -4.46
CA GLN A 375 -0.74 -17.31 -4.61
C GLN A 375 -1.41 -16.97 -3.26
N SER A 376 -0.63 -16.57 -2.27
CA SER A 376 -1.13 -16.17 -0.95
C SER A 376 -1.14 -14.65 -0.76
N ILE A 377 -0.32 -13.91 -1.53
CA ILE A 377 -0.41 -12.45 -1.67
C ILE A 377 -1.50 -12.18 -2.70
N VAL A 378 -2.64 -11.63 -2.27
CA VAL A 378 -3.87 -11.63 -3.08
C VAL A 378 -3.78 -10.78 -4.34
N SER A 379 -3.05 -9.66 -4.33
CA SER A 379 -2.92 -8.81 -5.51
C SER A 379 -1.69 -7.92 -5.43
N PHE A 380 -1.03 -7.69 -6.56
CA PHE A 380 -0.06 -6.64 -6.89
C PHE A 380 0.44 -6.84 -8.33
N ASN A 381 0.72 -5.78 -9.07
CA ASN A 381 1.62 -5.92 -10.21
C ASN A 381 3.05 -5.99 -9.69
N ALA A 382 3.84 -6.90 -10.21
CA ALA A 382 5.27 -6.97 -9.97
C ALA A 382 6.05 -6.60 -11.23
N ILE A 383 7.10 -5.81 -11.05
CA ILE A 383 8.18 -5.61 -12.02
C ILE A 383 9.43 -6.22 -11.40
N TYR A 384 10.03 -7.15 -12.11
CA TYR A 384 11.21 -7.89 -11.72
C TYR A 384 12.35 -7.63 -12.71
N ALA A 385 13.57 -7.64 -12.24
CA ALA A 385 14.77 -7.69 -13.06
C ALA A 385 15.87 -8.49 -12.35
N ASP A 386 16.82 -9.05 -13.12
CA ASP A 386 17.95 -9.80 -12.58
C ASP A 386 19.25 -9.58 -13.34
N LYS A 387 20.35 -10.09 -12.79
CA LYS A 387 21.69 -10.04 -13.38
C LYS A 387 21.81 -10.89 -14.65
N GLU A 388 20.91 -11.87 -14.85
CA GLU A 388 20.83 -12.69 -16.06
C GLU A 388 20.09 -11.97 -17.21
N GLN A 389 19.86 -10.65 -17.04
CA GLN A 389 19.24 -9.74 -18.01
C GLN A 389 17.74 -9.96 -18.24
N ASN A 390 17.07 -10.76 -17.38
CA ASN A 390 15.63 -10.90 -17.44
C ASN A 390 14.95 -9.66 -16.90
N ILE A 391 13.87 -9.25 -17.55
CA ILE A 391 12.88 -8.29 -17.06
C ILE A 391 11.49 -8.90 -17.18
N LEU A 392 10.67 -8.77 -16.13
CA LEU A 392 9.35 -9.36 -16.10
C LEU A 392 8.32 -8.38 -15.54
N PHE A 393 7.13 -8.35 -16.14
CA PHE A 393 5.90 -7.83 -15.57
C PHE A 393 4.97 -9.00 -15.25
N PHE A 394 4.41 -9.01 -14.05
CA PHE A 394 3.41 -9.98 -13.64
C PHE A 394 2.24 -9.29 -12.94
N HIS A 395 1.03 -9.48 -13.49
CA HIS A 395 -0.21 -9.08 -12.84
C HIS A 395 -0.64 -10.16 -11.85
N ASN A 396 -0.05 -10.15 -10.64
CA ASN A 396 -0.43 -11.10 -9.60
C ASN A 396 -1.84 -10.80 -9.10
N ALA A 397 -2.68 -11.81 -9.12
CA ALA A 397 -4.04 -11.77 -8.58
C ALA A 397 -4.46 -13.20 -8.18
N VAL A 398 -4.95 -13.39 -6.97
CA VAL A 398 -5.56 -14.66 -6.55
C VAL A 398 -7.00 -14.68 -7.06
N SER A 399 -7.14 -14.82 -8.39
CA SER A 399 -8.41 -14.70 -9.10
C SER A 399 -9.26 -15.95 -8.92
N PRO A 400 -10.53 -15.83 -8.47
CA PRO A 400 -11.44 -16.97 -8.38
C PRO A 400 -11.76 -17.59 -9.75
N GLU A 401 -11.95 -18.91 -9.77
CA GLU A 401 -12.53 -19.62 -10.92
C GLU A 401 -14.05 -19.41 -10.88
N ARG A 402 -14.56 -18.57 -11.78
CA ARG A 402 -15.96 -18.10 -11.81
C ARG A 402 -16.68 -18.58 -13.06
N ASP A 403 -18.02 -18.72 -12.98
CA ASP A 403 -18.87 -18.96 -14.15
C ASP A 403 -18.79 -17.76 -15.11
N ILE A 404 -18.38 -18.03 -16.35
CA ILE A 404 -18.19 -17.02 -17.39
C ILE A 404 -19.48 -16.41 -17.93
N SER A 405 -20.63 -17.01 -17.65
CA SER A 405 -21.95 -16.54 -18.10
C SER A 405 -22.51 -15.42 -17.22
N LEU A 406 -21.92 -15.16 -16.05
CA LEU A 406 -22.40 -14.18 -15.08
C LEU A 406 -21.54 -12.91 -15.05
N ASP A 407 -22.16 -11.81 -14.71
CA ASP A 407 -21.48 -10.54 -14.39
C ASP A 407 -21.20 -10.46 -12.88
N TRP A 408 -19.97 -10.82 -12.50
CA TRP A 408 -19.53 -10.85 -11.13
C TRP A 408 -19.26 -9.47 -10.51
N SER A 409 -19.39 -8.39 -11.28
CA SER A 409 -19.37 -7.02 -10.75
C SER A 409 -20.69 -6.64 -10.04
N LEU A 410 -21.71 -7.48 -10.15
CA LEU A 410 -23.02 -7.35 -9.52
C LEU A 410 -23.25 -8.47 -8.51
N PRO A 411 -24.16 -8.28 -7.52
CA PRO A 411 -24.58 -9.37 -6.65
C PRO A 411 -25.15 -10.54 -7.45
N VAL A 412 -24.67 -11.76 -7.14
CA VAL A 412 -25.17 -13.00 -7.74
C VAL A 412 -26.14 -13.71 -6.80
N ASN A 413 -26.96 -14.61 -7.37
CA ASN A 413 -27.94 -15.37 -6.59
C ASN A 413 -27.22 -16.30 -5.57
N GLY A 414 -27.60 -16.19 -4.30
CA GLY A 414 -27.02 -16.95 -3.19
C GLY A 414 -27.75 -18.24 -2.85
N ASP A 415 -28.76 -18.66 -3.63
CA ASP A 415 -29.47 -19.92 -3.40
C ASP A 415 -28.90 -21.13 -4.15
N ASP A 416 -27.89 -20.89 -5.03
CA ASP A 416 -27.22 -21.89 -5.85
C ASP A 416 -25.78 -22.12 -5.34
N SER A 417 -25.54 -23.31 -4.75
CA SER A 417 -24.23 -23.67 -4.21
C SER A 417 -23.15 -23.83 -5.29
N SER A 418 -23.52 -24.05 -6.56
CA SER A 418 -22.56 -24.18 -7.67
C SER A 418 -21.84 -22.87 -7.97
N LEU A 419 -22.41 -21.72 -7.59
CA LEU A 419 -21.82 -20.41 -7.74
C LEU A 419 -20.78 -20.08 -6.62
N ILE A 420 -20.70 -20.92 -5.58
CA ILE A 420 -19.75 -20.72 -4.47
C ILE A 420 -18.37 -21.22 -4.88
N TRP A 421 -17.56 -20.33 -5.45
CA TRP A 421 -16.21 -20.70 -5.86
C TRP A 421 -15.31 -21.05 -4.66
N ASN A 422 -14.43 -22.03 -4.85
CA ASN A 422 -13.43 -22.48 -3.88
C ASN A 422 -12.09 -22.81 -4.53
N LYS A 423 -11.97 -22.53 -5.85
CA LYS A 423 -10.75 -22.69 -6.63
C LYS A 423 -10.31 -21.34 -7.17
N PHE A 424 -9.02 -21.26 -7.46
CA PHE A 424 -8.40 -20.08 -8.03
C PHE A 424 -7.74 -20.45 -9.37
N LEU A 425 -7.71 -19.49 -10.27
CA LEU A 425 -7.01 -19.64 -11.54
C LEU A 425 -5.49 -19.80 -11.27
N PRO A 426 -4.82 -20.70 -11.99
CA PRO A 426 -3.37 -20.87 -11.85
C PRO A 426 -2.63 -19.63 -12.36
N MET A 427 -1.41 -19.42 -11.88
CA MET A 427 -0.58 -18.26 -12.19
C MET A 427 -0.39 -18.05 -13.71
N GLU A 428 -0.30 -19.14 -14.47
CA GLU A 428 -0.11 -19.15 -15.94
C GLU A 428 -1.32 -18.57 -16.70
N SER A 429 -2.48 -18.48 -16.06
CA SER A 429 -3.69 -17.86 -16.62
C SER A 429 -3.72 -16.35 -16.44
N LEU A 430 -2.78 -15.78 -15.70
CA LEU A 430 -2.72 -14.35 -15.39
C LEU A 430 -1.82 -13.59 -16.36
N PRO A 431 -2.03 -12.28 -16.57
CA PRO A 431 -1.17 -11.48 -17.44
C PRO A 431 0.29 -11.46 -16.98
N LEU A 432 1.19 -11.99 -17.81
CA LEU A 432 2.63 -12.02 -17.58
C LEU A 432 3.37 -11.68 -18.88
N ILE A 433 4.37 -10.79 -18.80
CA ILE A 433 5.28 -10.47 -19.90
C ILE A 433 6.70 -10.68 -19.41
N LEU A 434 7.41 -11.60 -20.07
CA LEU A 434 8.83 -11.86 -19.81
C LEU A 434 9.64 -11.43 -21.05
N ASN A 435 10.69 -10.64 -20.85
CA ASN A 435 11.66 -10.24 -21.85
C ASN A 435 11.03 -9.72 -23.16
N PRO A 436 10.21 -8.64 -23.11
CA PRO A 436 9.56 -8.11 -24.29
C PRO A 436 10.58 -7.58 -25.31
N GLU A 437 10.27 -7.69 -26.62
CA GLU A 437 11.12 -7.18 -27.70
C GLU A 437 11.43 -5.67 -27.60
N SER A 438 10.55 -4.91 -26.94
CA SER A 438 10.77 -3.49 -26.66
C SER A 438 11.96 -3.23 -25.73
N GLY A 439 12.33 -4.19 -24.87
CA GLY A 439 13.40 -4.12 -23.89
C GLY A 439 13.10 -3.24 -22.68
N TRP A 440 11.82 -2.90 -22.44
CA TRP A 440 11.42 -2.14 -21.26
C TRP A 440 10.03 -2.53 -20.77
N LEU A 441 9.82 -2.37 -19.47
CA LEU A 441 8.56 -2.59 -18.78
C LEU A 441 8.32 -1.45 -17.80
N VAL A 442 7.07 -0.98 -17.70
CA VAL A 442 6.67 0.05 -16.74
C VAL A 442 5.32 -0.28 -16.12
N SER A 443 5.25 -0.21 -14.82
CA SER A 443 3.99 -0.27 -14.08
C SER A 443 3.82 0.97 -13.21
N THR A 444 2.73 1.71 -13.45
CA THR A 444 2.34 2.91 -12.70
C THR A 444 0.89 2.82 -12.25
N ASN A 445 0.42 1.61 -11.93
CA ASN A 445 -0.95 1.26 -11.56
C ASN A 445 -1.96 1.30 -12.74
N GLN A 446 -1.49 1.23 -13.98
CA GLN A 446 -2.35 1.05 -15.15
C GLN A 446 -2.73 -0.42 -15.36
N ASP A 447 -3.58 -0.65 -16.35
CA ASP A 447 -3.96 -1.99 -16.79
C ASP A 447 -2.74 -2.80 -17.32
N PRO A 448 -2.80 -4.14 -17.29
CA PRO A 448 -1.68 -5.01 -17.71
C PRO A 448 -1.44 -5.01 -19.24
N PHE A 449 -2.26 -4.34 -20.04
CA PHE A 449 -2.22 -4.34 -21.49
C PHE A 449 -1.45 -3.14 -22.08
N ARG A 450 -0.86 -2.30 -21.22
CA ARG A 450 -0.13 -1.08 -21.61
C ARG A 450 1.08 -0.84 -20.71
N VAL A 451 1.87 -1.89 -20.52
CA VAL A 451 3.05 -1.87 -19.63
C VAL A 451 4.37 -1.85 -20.39
N THR A 452 4.29 -1.85 -21.73
CA THR A 452 5.44 -1.78 -22.65
C THR A 452 5.01 -1.16 -23.98
N SER A 453 5.79 -1.31 -25.05
CA SER A 453 5.40 -0.84 -26.39
C SER A 453 4.20 -1.60 -26.94
N ASN A 454 3.42 -0.96 -27.82
CA ASN A 454 2.20 -1.54 -28.40
C ASN A 454 2.40 -2.93 -29.01
N LYS A 455 3.57 -3.20 -29.63
CA LYS A 455 3.86 -4.50 -30.26
C LYS A 455 4.15 -5.63 -29.26
N SER A 456 4.61 -5.28 -28.07
CA SER A 456 5.00 -6.22 -27.03
C SER A 456 3.96 -6.35 -25.92
N ASN A 457 2.89 -5.54 -25.93
CA ASN A 457 1.81 -5.63 -24.97
C ASN A 457 0.94 -6.89 -25.20
N LEU A 458 0.34 -7.37 -24.12
CA LEU A 458 -0.66 -8.43 -24.17
C LEU A 458 -1.95 -7.94 -24.82
N SER A 459 -2.70 -8.84 -25.48
CA SER A 459 -4.05 -8.54 -25.95
C SER A 459 -5.09 -8.85 -24.88
N ARG A 460 -6.02 -7.90 -24.63
CA ARG A 460 -7.12 -8.06 -23.68
C ARG A 460 -8.02 -9.26 -24.04
N GLU A 461 -8.16 -9.56 -25.31
CA GLU A 461 -9.01 -10.62 -25.85
C GLU A 461 -8.57 -12.02 -25.42
N ASN A 462 -7.31 -12.19 -25.02
CA ASN A 462 -6.77 -13.46 -24.53
C ASN A 462 -7.15 -13.80 -23.09
N TYR A 463 -7.85 -12.89 -22.39
CA TYR A 463 -8.15 -13.04 -20.98
C TYR A 463 -9.65 -12.97 -20.71
N SER A 464 -10.14 -13.83 -19.82
CA SER A 464 -11.54 -13.85 -19.43
C SER A 464 -11.98 -12.53 -18.78
N ASN A 465 -13.25 -12.15 -19.02
CA ASN A 465 -13.87 -11.03 -18.33
C ASN A 465 -14.03 -11.30 -16.82
N THR A 466 -14.14 -12.58 -16.42
CA THR A 466 -14.24 -12.96 -15.01
C THR A 466 -13.01 -12.64 -14.16
N LEU A 467 -11.86 -12.32 -14.79
CA LEU A 467 -10.69 -11.79 -14.10
C LEU A 467 -10.90 -10.38 -13.54
N GLY A 468 -11.94 -9.67 -14.00
CA GLY A 468 -12.22 -8.31 -13.55
C GLY A 468 -11.08 -7.32 -13.75
N LEU A 469 -10.27 -7.52 -14.83
CA LEU A 469 -9.12 -6.67 -15.09
C LEU A 469 -9.56 -5.27 -15.50
N GLN A 470 -9.11 -4.27 -14.77
CA GLN A 470 -9.40 -2.88 -15.10
C GLN A 470 -8.70 -2.44 -16.39
N THR A 471 -9.34 -1.56 -17.16
CA THR A 471 -8.79 -0.94 -18.38
C THR A 471 -8.42 0.53 -18.11
N ARG A 472 -7.63 0.75 -17.07
CA ARG A 472 -7.27 2.07 -16.57
C ARG A 472 -5.91 2.53 -17.09
N MET A 473 -5.81 3.81 -17.50
CA MET A 473 -4.53 4.50 -17.74
C MET A 473 -4.36 5.66 -16.77
N THR A 474 -3.22 5.70 -16.10
CA THR A 474 -2.79 6.84 -15.28
C THR A 474 -2.11 7.91 -16.17
N ASN A 475 -2.01 9.15 -15.69
CA ASN A 475 -1.17 10.14 -16.36
C ASN A 475 0.28 9.67 -16.46
N ARG A 476 0.79 9.04 -15.39
CA ARG A 476 2.13 8.47 -15.31
C ARG A 476 2.38 7.43 -16.41
N ALA A 477 1.41 6.56 -16.68
CA ALA A 477 1.51 5.56 -17.74
C ALA A 477 1.61 6.20 -19.13
N TYR A 478 0.76 7.22 -19.43
CA TYR A 478 0.87 7.95 -20.68
C TYR A 478 2.24 8.61 -20.84
N ARG A 479 2.72 9.28 -19.79
CA ARG A 479 4.04 9.96 -19.83
C ARG A 479 5.19 8.95 -20.00
N ALA A 480 5.17 7.83 -19.28
CA ALA A 480 6.20 6.82 -19.42
C ALA A 480 6.25 6.25 -20.84
N VAL A 481 5.11 5.86 -21.42
CA VAL A 481 5.04 5.34 -22.80
C VAL A 481 5.50 6.40 -23.81
N GLU A 482 5.01 7.66 -23.72
CA GLU A 482 5.42 8.77 -24.58
C GLU A 482 6.95 8.97 -24.57
N MET A 483 7.58 8.87 -23.40
CA MET A 483 9.03 9.04 -23.27
C MET A 483 9.80 7.83 -23.81
N PHE A 484 9.39 6.60 -23.45
CA PHE A 484 10.06 5.37 -23.93
C PHE A 484 9.99 5.17 -25.44
N GLU A 485 8.84 5.47 -26.05
CA GLU A 485 8.67 5.35 -27.52
C GLU A 485 9.60 6.29 -28.30
N GLY A 486 9.99 7.42 -27.69
CA GLY A 486 10.96 8.36 -28.27
C GLY A 486 12.44 7.94 -28.15
N MET A 487 12.73 6.89 -27.36
CA MET A 487 14.12 6.48 -27.04
C MET A 487 14.56 5.25 -27.85
N ARG A 488 15.65 5.38 -28.63
CA ARG A 488 16.26 4.25 -29.33
C ARG A 488 17.11 3.38 -28.40
N LYS A 489 17.98 4.02 -27.63
CA LYS A 489 18.76 3.48 -26.52
C LYS A 489 18.49 4.31 -25.29
N ILE A 490 18.65 3.75 -24.11
CA ILE A 490 18.28 4.37 -22.83
C ILE A 490 19.53 4.47 -21.94
N SER A 491 19.98 5.68 -21.70
CA SER A 491 21.03 5.92 -20.70
C SER A 491 20.46 5.93 -19.28
N LYS A 492 21.32 5.76 -18.27
CA LYS A 492 20.96 5.98 -16.86
C LYS A 492 20.27 7.35 -16.67
N ASN A 493 20.82 8.40 -17.29
CA ASN A 493 20.27 9.74 -17.17
C ASN A 493 18.86 9.89 -17.80
N ASP A 494 18.59 9.21 -18.93
CA ASP A 494 17.26 9.23 -19.55
C ASP A 494 16.24 8.52 -18.66
N LEU A 495 16.63 7.41 -18.02
CA LEU A 495 15.78 6.69 -17.09
C LEU A 495 15.48 7.51 -15.82
N LEU A 496 16.47 8.26 -15.30
CA LEU A 496 16.25 9.19 -14.19
C LEU A 496 15.36 10.36 -14.58
N LYS A 497 15.52 10.94 -15.78
CA LYS A 497 14.60 11.97 -16.30
C LYS A 497 13.16 11.44 -16.40
N LEU A 498 12.97 10.19 -16.81
CA LEU A 498 11.66 9.57 -16.84
C LEU A 498 11.10 9.40 -15.43
N LYS A 499 11.90 8.86 -14.47
CA LYS A 499 11.46 8.67 -13.08
C LYS A 499 11.00 9.98 -12.44
N PHE A 500 11.68 11.08 -12.73
CA PHE A 500 11.39 12.39 -12.16
C PHE A 500 10.58 13.29 -13.09
N ASP A 501 9.98 12.76 -14.17
CA ASP A 501 9.07 13.54 -15.01
C ASP A 501 7.89 14.08 -14.20
N ASN A 502 7.69 15.39 -14.25
CA ASN A 502 6.72 16.10 -13.46
C ASN A 502 5.60 16.71 -14.33
N ARG A 503 5.35 16.12 -15.52
CA ARG A 503 4.41 16.66 -16.52
C ARG A 503 3.12 15.85 -16.59
N TYR A 504 2.09 16.53 -17.09
CA TYR A 504 0.83 15.87 -17.47
C TYR A 504 0.79 15.66 -18.99
N SER A 505 0.35 14.48 -19.40
CA SER A 505 0.06 14.15 -20.79
C SER A 505 -1.28 14.76 -21.22
N LYS A 506 -1.36 15.25 -22.45
CA LYS A 506 -2.63 15.68 -23.06
C LYS A 506 -3.61 14.51 -23.29
N GLN A 507 -3.13 13.27 -23.25
CA GLN A 507 -3.98 12.09 -23.36
C GLN A 507 -4.63 11.72 -22.02
N SER A 508 -4.12 12.24 -20.89
CA SER A 508 -4.61 11.91 -19.55
C SER A 508 -6.04 12.42 -19.30
N ARG A 509 -6.76 11.73 -18.43
CA ARG A 509 -8.09 12.15 -17.97
C ARG A 509 -8.03 13.52 -17.29
N SER A 510 -6.99 13.74 -16.48
CA SER A 510 -6.78 15.01 -15.77
C SER A 510 -6.68 16.20 -16.75
N TYR A 511 -5.99 16.05 -17.89
CA TYR A 511 -5.96 17.07 -18.91
C TYR A 511 -7.34 17.23 -19.59
N LYS A 512 -7.99 16.14 -19.97
CA LYS A 512 -9.34 16.18 -20.59
C LYS A 512 -10.37 16.85 -19.68
N TYR A 513 -10.19 16.75 -18.36
CA TYR A 513 -11.05 17.45 -17.41
C TYR A 513 -10.87 18.97 -17.44
N ILE A 514 -9.64 19.48 -17.60
CA ILE A 514 -9.39 20.93 -17.66
C ILE A 514 -9.55 21.51 -19.08
N GLU A 515 -9.49 20.70 -20.13
CA GLU A 515 -9.53 21.14 -21.52
C GLU A 515 -10.75 22.02 -21.87
N PRO A 516 -12.00 21.73 -21.42
CA PRO A 516 -13.16 22.58 -21.66
C PRO A 516 -13.00 24.00 -21.15
N LEU A 517 -12.24 24.24 -20.08
CA LEU A 517 -11.97 25.59 -19.56
C LEU A 517 -11.22 26.45 -20.54
N LEU A 518 -10.41 25.86 -21.43
CA LEU A 518 -9.58 26.58 -22.37
C LEU A 518 -10.41 27.30 -23.47
N SER A 519 -11.63 26.83 -23.74
CA SER A 519 -12.57 27.40 -24.70
C SER A 519 -13.77 28.14 -24.06
N THR A 520 -13.96 28.02 -22.73
CA THR A 520 -15.05 28.64 -22.00
C THR A 520 -14.97 30.18 -22.07
N GLN A 521 -16.09 30.83 -22.30
CA GLN A 521 -16.17 32.31 -22.30
C GLN A 521 -16.47 32.83 -20.89
N PHE A 522 -15.52 33.53 -20.29
CA PHE A 522 -15.69 34.20 -19.02
C PHE A 522 -15.91 35.68 -19.18
N ARG A 523 -16.92 36.26 -18.50
CA ARG A 523 -17.16 37.72 -18.45
C ARG A 523 -16.25 38.41 -17.42
N ASN A 524 -15.81 37.66 -16.40
CA ASN A 524 -14.99 38.24 -15.33
C ASN A 524 -13.51 38.28 -15.76
N THR A 525 -12.91 39.46 -15.72
CA THR A 525 -11.53 39.74 -16.16
C THR A 525 -10.50 38.91 -15.40
N LYS A 526 -10.75 38.64 -14.12
CA LYS A 526 -9.85 37.81 -13.31
C LYS A 526 -9.87 36.35 -13.77
N LEU A 527 -11.05 35.81 -14.11
CA LEU A 527 -11.18 34.46 -14.65
C LEU A 527 -10.57 34.36 -16.06
N GLN A 528 -10.68 35.41 -16.88
CA GLN A 528 -10.00 35.47 -18.18
C GLN A 528 -8.48 35.43 -18.04
N LYS A 529 -7.91 36.17 -17.07
CA LYS A 529 -6.47 36.11 -16.76
C LYS A 529 -6.05 34.71 -16.27
N ALA A 530 -6.85 34.08 -15.40
CA ALA A 530 -6.60 32.76 -14.93
C ALA A 530 -6.66 31.70 -16.04
N GLN A 531 -7.64 31.82 -16.95
CA GLN A 531 -7.73 31.00 -18.15
C GLN A 531 -6.50 31.12 -19.05
N LEU A 532 -5.99 32.34 -19.22
CA LEU A 532 -4.75 32.55 -19.98
C LEU A 532 -3.55 31.85 -19.36
N ILE A 533 -3.44 31.84 -18.04
CA ILE A 533 -2.39 31.07 -17.32
C ILE A 533 -2.51 29.59 -17.65
N LEU A 534 -3.71 28.98 -17.60
CA LEU A 534 -3.91 27.59 -17.98
C LEU A 534 -3.59 27.31 -19.45
N LYS A 535 -3.95 28.24 -20.37
CA LYS A 535 -3.61 28.13 -21.81
C LYS A 535 -2.11 28.13 -22.06
N GLN A 536 -1.35 28.85 -21.26
CA GLN A 536 0.11 29.02 -21.37
C GLN A 536 0.87 28.00 -20.54
N TRP A 537 0.18 27.26 -19.68
CA TRP A 537 0.81 26.24 -18.84
C TRP A 537 1.32 25.08 -19.70
N ASP A 538 2.59 24.76 -19.57
CA ASP A 538 3.27 23.68 -20.28
C ASP A 538 3.01 22.30 -19.66
N LEU A 539 2.04 22.22 -18.74
CA LEU A 539 1.64 21.02 -17.99
C LEU A 539 2.71 20.47 -17.03
N ALA A 540 3.76 21.23 -16.75
CA ALA A 540 4.80 20.84 -15.80
C ALA A 540 4.54 21.40 -14.40
N THR A 541 5.13 20.70 -13.40
CA THR A 541 5.08 21.09 -11.98
C THR A 541 6.48 21.29 -11.41
N ASP A 542 7.39 21.86 -12.21
CA ASP A 542 8.72 22.26 -11.78
C ASP A 542 8.70 23.49 -10.85
N TYR A 543 9.81 23.73 -10.14
CA TYR A 543 9.91 24.77 -9.11
C TYR A 543 9.48 26.17 -9.56
N ASN A 544 9.80 26.57 -10.78
CA ASN A 544 9.56 27.92 -11.28
C ASN A 544 8.23 28.06 -12.04
N ASN A 545 7.49 26.97 -12.22
CA ASN A 545 6.26 26.95 -12.99
C ASN A 545 5.16 27.81 -12.32
N ARG A 546 4.59 28.71 -13.10
CA ARG A 546 3.55 29.64 -12.64
C ARG A 546 2.13 29.20 -12.98
N GLY A 547 1.99 28.24 -13.88
CA GLY A 547 0.70 27.61 -14.20
C GLY A 547 0.33 26.47 -13.26
N ALA A 548 1.34 25.83 -12.65
CA ALA A 548 1.18 24.62 -11.87
C ALA A 548 0.22 24.77 -10.69
N ALA A 549 0.31 25.83 -9.91
CA ALA A 549 -0.55 26.04 -8.75
C ALA A 549 -2.04 26.03 -9.11
N LEU A 550 -2.41 26.69 -10.19
CA LEU A 550 -3.80 26.73 -10.68
C LEU A 550 -4.18 25.42 -11.37
N GLY A 551 -3.31 24.89 -12.23
CA GLY A 551 -3.54 23.64 -12.96
C GLY A 551 -3.75 22.48 -12.02
N VAL A 552 -2.84 22.27 -11.07
CA VAL A 552 -2.93 21.19 -10.06
C VAL A 552 -4.15 21.36 -9.16
N CYS A 553 -4.46 22.60 -8.73
CA CYS A 553 -5.68 22.83 -7.95
C CYS A 553 -6.93 22.34 -8.68
N VAL A 554 -7.05 22.58 -9.98
CA VAL A 554 -8.24 22.16 -10.75
C VAL A 554 -8.23 20.65 -11.00
N LEU A 555 -7.15 20.08 -11.54
CA LEU A 555 -7.11 18.68 -11.95
C LEU A 555 -7.14 17.69 -10.79
N SER A 556 -6.73 18.11 -9.60
CA SER A 556 -6.75 17.25 -8.40
C SER A 556 -8.16 16.75 -8.06
N HIS A 557 -9.19 17.48 -8.44
CA HIS A 557 -10.58 17.10 -8.18
C HIS A 557 -11.02 15.92 -9.05
N GLU A 558 -10.60 15.89 -10.30
CA GLU A 558 -10.84 14.75 -11.18
C GLU A 558 -10.08 13.51 -10.68
N TRP A 559 -8.83 13.70 -10.33
CA TRP A 559 -8.00 12.61 -9.86
C TRP A 559 -8.54 11.99 -8.56
N LEU A 560 -8.97 12.82 -7.57
CA LEU A 560 -9.61 12.34 -6.34
C LEU A 560 -10.93 11.63 -6.61
N ALA A 561 -11.76 12.18 -7.50
CA ALA A 561 -13.03 11.57 -7.88
C ALA A 561 -12.83 10.17 -8.46
N GLU A 562 -11.81 9.98 -9.26
CA GLU A 562 -11.46 8.68 -9.81
C GLU A 562 -11.00 7.69 -8.74
N GLN A 563 -10.15 8.14 -7.79
CA GLN A 563 -9.74 7.27 -6.68
C GLN A 563 -10.94 6.82 -5.82
N GLU A 564 -11.93 7.68 -5.66
CA GLU A 564 -13.17 7.43 -4.91
C GLU A 564 -14.27 6.77 -5.77
N GLN A 565 -14.01 6.42 -7.03
CA GLN A 565 -14.95 5.82 -7.99
C GLN A 565 -16.25 6.63 -8.14
N ARG A 566 -16.16 7.95 -8.13
CA ARG A 566 -17.27 8.89 -8.31
C ARG A 566 -17.05 9.80 -9.50
N GLN A 567 -18.11 10.48 -9.94
CA GLN A 567 -18.01 11.49 -10.97
C GLN A 567 -17.25 12.73 -10.47
N PRO A 568 -16.35 13.32 -11.28
CA PRO A 568 -15.70 14.57 -10.91
C PRO A 568 -16.72 15.72 -10.86
N PRO A 569 -16.48 16.72 -9.98
CA PRO A 569 -17.34 17.91 -9.91
C PRO A 569 -17.28 18.73 -11.20
N GLU A 570 -18.22 19.67 -11.37
CA GLU A 570 -18.27 20.54 -12.52
C GLU A 570 -17.02 21.45 -12.58
N VAL A 571 -16.27 21.38 -13.68
CA VAL A 571 -14.92 21.94 -13.79
C VAL A 571 -14.88 23.47 -13.70
N VAL A 572 -15.92 24.18 -14.19
CA VAL A 572 -15.96 25.66 -14.14
C VAL A 572 -16.11 26.13 -12.69
N GLU A 573 -16.90 25.45 -11.88
CA GLU A 573 -17.06 25.80 -10.46
C GLU A 573 -15.77 25.51 -9.67
N VAL A 574 -15.12 24.38 -9.94
CA VAL A 574 -13.81 24.07 -9.38
C VAL A 574 -12.80 25.17 -9.74
N PHE A 575 -12.72 25.54 -11.01
CA PHE A 575 -11.82 26.59 -11.49
C PHE A 575 -12.04 27.93 -10.77
N LYS A 576 -13.30 28.37 -10.65
CA LYS A 576 -13.65 29.60 -9.93
C LYS A 576 -13.17 29.57 -8.48
N ASN A 577 -13.37 28.44 -7.80
CA ASN A 577 -12.96 28.25 -6.43
C ASN A 577 -11.43 28.24 -6.28
N CYS A 578 -10.70 27.57 -7.18
CA CYS A 578 -9.25 27.58 -7.21
C CYS A 578 -8.69 28.99 -7.39
N VAL A 579 -9.21 29.76 -8.36
CA VAL A 579 -8.82 31.16 -8.60
C VAL A 579 -9.07 32.04 -7.39
N LYS A 580 -10.24 31.87 -6.72
CA LYS A 580 -10.58 32.59 -5.50
C LYS A 580 -9.60 32.30 -4.37
N ASN A 581 -9.34 31.03 -4.12
CA ASN A 581 -8.49 30.57 -3.02
C ASN A 581 -7.03 30.98 -3.23
N ILE A 582 -6.45 30.71 -4.39
CA ILE A 582 -5.06 31.07 -4.70
C ILE A 582 -4.87 32.58 -4.57
N ASN A 583 -5.77 33.40 -5.17
CA ASN A 583 -5.66 34.84 -5.04
C ASN A 583 -5.86 35.39 -3.63
N LYS A 584 -6.70 34.74 -2.81
CA LYS A 584 -6.89 35.13 -1.42
C LYS A 584 -5.60 35.00 -0.62
N HIS A 585 -4.86 33.91 -0.81
CA HIS A 585 -3.70 33.58 0.00
C HIS A 585 -2.39 34.15 -0.56
N TYR A 586 -2.15 34.02 -1.86
CA TYR A 586 -0.92 34.48 -2.50
C TYR A 586 -0.99 35.93 -3.04
N LYS A 587 -2.17 36.59 -2.99
CA LYS A 587 -2.42 37.94 -3.58
C LYS A 587 -2.13 38.01 -5.09
N ARG A 588 -1.98 36.85 -5.72
CA ARG A 588 -1.79 36.62 -7.15
C ARG A 588 -2.39 35.29 -7.54
N ILE A 589 -2.61 35.02 -8.81
CA ILE A 589 -3.20 33.80 -9.34
C ILE A 589 -2.17 32.84 -9.96
N ASP A 590 -0.91 33.26 -10.02
CA ASP A 590 0.23 32.56 -10.65
C ASP A 590 1.45 32.51 -9.70
N PRO A 591 1.32 32.04 -8.45
CA PRO A 591 2.50 31.81 -7.61
C PRO A 591 3.38 30.74 -8.26
N LYS A 592 4.69 30.78 -8.03
CA LYS A 592 5.59 29.70 -8.45
C LYS A 592 5.23 28.42 -7.68
N TRP A 593 5.41 27.26 -8.31
CA TRP A 593 5.16 25.97 -7.63
C TRP A 593 5.99 25.81 -6.36
N SER A 594 7.23 26.29 -6.36
CA SER A 594 8.10 26.32 -5.17
C SER A 594 7.61 27.20 -4.02
N GLU A 595 6.64 28.11 -4.27
CA GLU A 595 5.98 28.92 -3.22
C GLU A 595 4.78 28.18 -2.62
N VAL A 596 4.35 27.06 -3.23
CA VAL A 596 3.11 26.34 -2.90
C VAL A 596 3.36 24.97 -2.33
N ASN A 597 4.27 24.18 -2.90
CA ASN A 597 4.44 22.75 -2.60
C ASN A 597 5.71 22.45 -1.81
N PHE A 598 5.57 21.83 -0.63
CA PHE A 598 6.67 21.64 0.30
C PHE A 598 6.72 20.25 0.90
N LEU A 599 7.94 19.72 1.05
CA LEU A 599 8.27 18.65 1.97
C LEU A 599 8.62 19.27 3.33
N ILE A 600 7.95 18.83 4.40
CA ILE A 600 8.11 19.38 5.74
C ILE A 600 8.38 18.24 6.72
N ARG A 601 9.55 18.30 7.41
CA ARG A 601 9.94 17.33 8.44
C ARG A 601 10.67 18.02 9.60
N GLY A 602 10.08 17.99 10.78
CA GLY A 602 10.61 18.73 11.92
C GLY A 602 10.66 20.23 11.62
N ASP A 603 11.84 20.82 11.75
CA ASP A 603 12.15 22.23 11.43
C ASP A 603 12.50 22.45 9.94
N LYS A 604 12.70 21.38 9.17
CA LYS A 604 13.04 21.49 7.74
C LYS A 604 11.78 21.68 6.90
N LYS A 605 11.79 22.73 6.08
CA LYS A 605 10.79 23.01 5.05
C LYS A 605 11.51 23.22 3.72
N GLN A 606 11.32 22.30 2.79
CA GLN A 606 11.96 22.32 1.48
C GLN A 606 10.90 22.32 0.39
N ALA A 607 11.00 23.24 -0.58
CA ALA A 607 10.16 23.19 -1.78
C ALA A 607 10.42 21.88 -2.53
N VAL A 608 9.39 21.29 -3.13
CA VAL A 608 9.47 20.05 -3.89
C VAL A 608 8.67 20.16 -5.17
N GLN A 609 9.25 19.72 -6.30
CA GLN A 609 8.55 19.60 -7.57
C GLN A 609 7.75 18.31 -7.67
N GLY A 610 6.93 18.19 -8.72
CA GLY A 610 6.00 17.07 -8.88
C GLY A 610 4.59 17.41 -8.40
N GLY A 611 3.65 16.54 -8.69
CA GLY A 611 2.23 16.73 -8.36
C GLY A 611 1.47 15.39 -8.35
N PRO A 612 0.16 15.43 -8.13
CA PRO A 612 -0.68 14.23 -8.19
C PRO A 612 -0.60 13.56 -9.57
N ASP A 613 -0.40 12.25 -9.59
CA ASP A 613 -0.32 11.41 -10.80
C ASP A 613 0.75 11.80 -11.84
N THR A 614 1.80 12.55 -11.45
CA THR A 614 3.03 12.69 -12.25
C THR A 614 4.01 11.57 -11.90
N MET A 615 5.01 11.28 -12.74
CA MET A 615 6.05 10.28 -12.42
C MET A 615 6.82 10.68 -11.15
N ARG A 616 7.06 11.97 -10.95
CA ARG A 616 7.45 12.58 -9.68
C ARG A 616 6.17 12.83 -8.85
N ALA A 617 5.60 11.78 -8.27
CA ALA A 617 4.33 11.86 -7.59
C ALA A 617 4.46 12.52 -6.21
N ILE A 618 3.81 13.66 -6.01
CA ILE A 618 3.73 14.37 -4.73
C ILE A 618 2.27 14.75 -4.45
N TYR A 619 1.73 14.25 -3.38
CA TYR A 619 0.36 14.53 -2.92
C TYR A 619 0.42 15.42 -1.69
N GLY A 620 -0.14 16.63 -1.80
CA GLY A 620 -0.04 17.67 -0.79
C GLY A 620 -1.33 17.92 -0.02
N GLU A 621 -1.25 18.01 1.30
CA GLU A 621 -2.33 18.46 2.19
C GLU A 621 -2.26 19.98 2.37
N THR A 622 -3.38 20.69 2.24
CA THR A 622 -3.43 22.14 2.41
C THR A 622 -3.18 22.54 3.87
N GLN A 623 -2.22 23.41 4.06
CA GLN A 623 -1.92 24.02 5.34
C GLN A 623 -2.77 25.29 5.57
N LYS A 624 -2.73 25.83 6.80
CA LYS A 624 -3.47 27.06 7.15
C LYS A 624 -3.10 28.27 6.32
N ASP A 625 -1.86 28.34 5.82
CA ASP A 625 -1.33 29.36 4.93
C ASP A 625 -1.61 29.08 3.45
N SER A 626 -2.39 28.03 3.17
CA SER A 626 -2.70 27.51 1.83
C SER A 626 -1.51 26.98 1.04
N SER A 627 -0.35 26.81 1.65
CA SER A 627 0.70 25.97 1.10
C SER A 627 0.30 24.50 1.17
N LEU A 628 0.91 23.67 0.33
CA LEU A 628 0.75 22.22 0.34
C LEU A 628 1.92 21.59 1.10
N LYS A 629 1.59 20.74 2.06
CA LYS A 629 2.57 19.85 2.70
C LYS A 629 2.46 18.48 2.06
N ALA A 630 3.55 17.99 1.46
CA ALA A 630 3.62 16.63 0.95
C ALA A 630 3.31 15.62 2.08
N VAL A 631 2.34 14.73 1.85
CA VAL A 631 1.88 13.71 2.82
C VAL A 631 1.90 12.31 2.27
N ALA A 632 1.96 12.15 0.96
CA ALA A 632 2.04 10.87 0.27
C ALA A 632 2.70 11.05 -1.11
N GLY A 633 2.97 9.96 -1.78
CA GLY A 633 3.60 9.93 -3.10
C GLY A 633 4.95 9.24 -3.08
N ASP A 634 5.91 9.78 -3.81
CA ASP A 634 7.28 9.27 -3.79
C ASP A 634 7.77 9.19 -2.34
N GLY A 635 8.16 7.98 -1.95
CA GLY A 635 8.71 7.71 -0.63
C GLY A 635 10.15 7.20 -0.77
N LEU A 636 10.35 5.90 -0.50
CA LEU A 636 11.62 5.24 -0.81
C LEU A 636 11.70 4.99 -2.32
N VAL A 637 12.76 5.50 -2.96
CA VAL A 637 13.11 5.21 -4.35
C VAL A 637 14.42 4.46 -4.37
N ILE A 638 14.45 3.31 -5.06
CA ILE A 638 15.65 2.48 -5.20
C ILE A 638 15.97 2.37 -6.68
N PHE A 639 17.21 2.64 -7.05
CA PHE A 639 17.78 2.43 -8.37
C PHE A 639 18.77 1.27 -8.30
N ILE A 640 18.57 0.26 -9.17
CA ILE A 640 19.37 -0.96 -9.22
C ILE A 640 19.88 -1.14 -10.63
N GLU A 641 21.16 -1.45 -10.75
CA GLU A 641 21.84 -1.64 -12.01
C GLU A 641 22.80 -2.84 -11.92
N TRP A 642 22.65 -3.79 -12.83
CA TRP A 642 23.64 -4.81 -13.11
C TRP A 642 24.33 -4.43 -14.43
N ASP A 643 25.63 -4.15 -14.38
CA ASP A 643 26.39 -3.80 -15.58
C ASP A 643 26.60 -5.01 -16.50
N LYS A 644 27.24 -4.79 -17.64
CA LYS A 644 27.55 -5.86 -18.62
C LYS A 644 28.42 -6.99 -18.06
N ASP A 645 29.15 -6.75 -16.97
CA ASP A 645 29.98 -7.70 -16.27
C ASP A 645 29.30 -8.30 -15.04
N ASN A 646 27.99 -8.03 -14.87
CA ASN A 646 27.11 -8.43 -13.75
C ASN A 646 27.49 -7.82 -12.39
N ASN A 647 28.24 -6.71 -12.36
CA ASN A 647 28.47 -5.99 -11.13
C ASN A 647 27.23 -5.20 -10.72
N LEU A 648 26.84 -5.33 -9.46
CA LEU A 648 25.68 -4.64 -8.90
C LEU A 648 26.07 -3.23 -8.43
N THR A 649 25.34 -2.23 -8.89
CA THR A 649 25.37 -0.86 -8.35
C THR A 649 23.97 -0.46 -7.90
N THR A 650 23.87 0.09 -6.69
CA THR A 650 22.56 0.45 -6.12
C THR A 650 22.62 1.77 -5.39
N GLU A 651 21.53 2.53 -5.56
CA GLU A 651 21.38 3.85 -4.96
C GLU A 651 19.94 4.01 -4.47
N SER A 652 19.72 4.76 -3.39
CA SER A 652 18.36 5.00 -2.86
C SER A 652 18.15 6.46 -2.45
N ILE A 653 16.87 6.85 -2.33
CA ILE A 653 16.45 8.09 -1.68
C ILE A 653 15.28 7.75 -0.77
N HIS A 654 15.37 8.17 0.49
CA HIS A 654 14.22 8.17 1.41
C HIS A 654 13.67 9.58 1.58
N GLN A 655 12.34 9.74 1.67
CA GLN A 655 11.70 11.07 1.73
C GLN A 655 12.15 11.93 2.92
N TYR A 656 12.56 11.31 4.03
CA TYR A 656 12.96 12.04 5.23
C TYR A 656 14.34 11.66 5.74
N GLY A 657 14.57 10.38 5.99
CA GLY A 657 15.77 9.78 6.59
C GLY A 657 15.43 8.42 7.17
N SER A 658 16.45 7.64 7.55
CA SER A 658 16.28 6.26 8.01
C SER A 658 15.57 6.13 9.37
N ALA A 659 15.78 7.09 10.28
CA ALA A 659 15.12 7.11 11.60
C ALA A 659 13.72 7.72 11.51
N THR A 660 12.75 6.93 11.06
CA THR A 660 11.43 7.40 10.61
C THR A 660 10.58 8.09 11.68
N GLN A 661 10.75 7.79 12.97
CA GLN A 661 10.03 8.44 14.07
C GLN A 661 10.91 8.91 15.24
N ASN A 662 12.19 8.56 15.23
CA ASN A 662 13.12 8.99 16.27
C ASN A 662 13.62 10.42 16.01
N LYS A 663 12.91 11.39 16.61
CA LYS A 663 13.18 12.83 16.43
C LYS A 663 14.52 13.29 17.00
N THR A 664 15.16 12.48 17.84
CA THR A 664 16.48 12.79 18.43
C THR A 664 17.64 12.31 17.56
N SER A 665 17.35 11.45 16.59
CA SER A 665 18.34 10.98 15.63
C SER A 665 18.71 12.08 14.62
N ALA A 666 19.98 12.14 14.25
CA ALA A 666 20.46 12.95 13.13
C ALA A 666 19.77 12.54 11.81
N HIS A 667 19.38 11.27 11.69
CA HIS A 667 18.77 10.67 10.51
C HIS A 667 17.24 10.80 10.45
N PHE A 668 16.65 11.67 11.29
CA PHE A 668 15.23 11.95 11.25
C PHE A 668 14.80 12.75 10.01
N SER A 669 15.71 13.58 9.47
CA SER A 669 15.40 14.51 8.37
C SER A 669 16.60 14.86 7.48
N ASP A 670 17.67 14.08 7.52
CA ASP A 670 18.91 14.36 6.80
C ASP A 670 18.79 14.18 5.27
N GLN A 671 17.86 13.33 4.81
CA GLN A 671 17.62 13.10 3.39
C GLN A 671 16.58 14.05 2.77
N VAL A 672 15.92 14.92 3.53
CA VAL A 672 14.90 15.87 3.01
C VAL A 672 15.41 16.71 1.84
N LYS A 673 16.65 17.19 1.91
CA LYS A 673 17.29 17.96 0.82
C LYS A 673 17.59 17.08 -0.39
N LEU A 674 18.17 15.90 -0.18
CA LEU A 674 18.45 14.95 -1.26
C LEU A 674 17.17 14.58 -2.01
N PHE A 675 16.09 14.28 -1.28
CA PHE A 675 14.80 13.95 -1.86
C PHE A 675 14.20 15.10 -2.69
N ALA A 676 14.28 16.34 -2.19
CA ALA A 676 13.79 17.50 -2.93
C ALA A 676 14.64 17.77 -4.19
N GLU A 677 15.96 17.58 -4.12
CA GLU A 677 16.90 17.77 -5.23
C GLU A 677 17.04 16.54 -6.15
N GLU A 678 16.27 15.45 -5.88
CA GLU A 678 16.27 14.20 -6.67
C GLU A 678 17.67 13.55 -6.75
N LYS A 679 18.44 13.63 -5.65
CA LYS A 679 19.79 13.10 -5.54
C LYS A 679 19.80 11.82 -4.73
N PHE A 680 20.32 10.76 -5.33
CA PHE A 680 20.48 9.47 -4.68
C PHE A 680 21.69 9.43 -3.75
N LYS A 681 21.62 8.56 -2.75
CA LYS A 681 22.75 8.11 -1.92
C LYS A 681 23.08 6.66 -2.26
N PRO A 682 24.34 6.22 -2.11
CA PRO A 682 24.68 4.80 -2.22
C PRO A 682 24.02 3.98 -1.09
N THR A 683 23.83 2.69 -1.32
CA THR A 683 23.15 1.80 -0.36
C THR A 683 24.08 0.92 0.45
N TYR A 684 25.39 0.90 0.19
CA TYR A 684 26.42 0.11 0.89
C TYR A 684 26.04 -1.36 1.10
N PHE A 685 25.52 -2.00 0.06
CA PHE A 685 25.05 -3.39 0.11
C PHE A 685 26.17 -4.41 0.32
N ASP A 686 27.33 -4.19 -0.30
CA ASP A 686 28.48 -5.05 -0.14
C ASP A 686 29.29 -4.72 1.12
N GLU A 687 29.99 -5.73 1.67
CA GLU A 687 30.73 -5.60 2.93
C GLU A 687 31.88 -4.61 2.88
N GLU A 688 32.54 -4.45 1.74
CA GLU A 688 33.70 -3.56 1.59
C GLU A 688 33.24 -2.09 1.64
N SER A 689 32.21 -1.76 0.85
CA SER A 689 31.63 -0.41 0.86
C SER A 689 31.01 -0.08 2.22
N LEU A 690 30.34 -1.04 2.86
CA LEU A 690 29.78 -0.84 4.20
C LEU A 690 30.87 -0.57 5.23
N LYS A 691 31.94 -1.35 5.28
CA LYS A 691 33.06 -1.18 6.25
C LYS A 691 33.67 0.23 6.21
N MET A 692 33.72 0.86 5.04
CA MET A 692 34.23 2.22 4.87
C MET A 692 33.22 3.30 5.30
N ASN A 693 31.96 2.95 5.52
CA ASN A 693 30.87 3.91 5.73
C ASN A 693 30.04 3.59 6.99
N ILE A 694 30.62 2.95 7.99
CA ILE A 694 29.98 2.62 9.26
C ILE A 694 29.87 3.87 10.14
N SER A 695 28.71 4.16 10.68
CA SER A 695 28.50 5.15 11.74
C SER A 695 28.47 4.53 13.14
N SER A 696 27.89 3.33 13.28
CA SER A 696 27.85 2.60 14.54
C SER A 696 27.63 1.11 14.32
N THR A 697 28.05 0.29 15.29
CA THR A 697 27.76 -1.15 15.34
C THR A 697 27.41 -1.55 16.76
N ILE A 698 26.36 -2.34 16.92
CA ILE A 698 25.95 -2.95 18.19
C ILE A 698 25.72 -4.45 18.01
N GLU A 699 26.03 -5.20 19.04
CA GLU A 699 25.65 -6.61 19.17
C GLU A 699 24.51 -6.74 20.17
N ILE A 700 23.49 -7.51 19.83
CA ILE A 700 22.34 -7.77 20.70
C ILE A 700 22.12 -9.30 20.84
N PRO A 701 21.71 -9.79 22.04
CA PRO A 701 21.48 -9.00 23.28
C PRO A 701 22.78 -8.39 23.79
N PHE A 702 22.67 -7.25 24.48
CA PHE A 702 23.83 -6.64 25.14
C PHE A 702 24.39 -7.60 26.18
N ASN A 703 25.71 -7.78 26.18
CA ASN A 703 26.37 -8.53 27.23
C ASN A 703 26.10 -7.85 28.58
N GLU A 704 25.56 -8.59 29.56
CA GLU A 704 25.50 -8.14 30.94
C GLU A 704 26.97 -8.07 31.46
N ASN A 705 27.54 -6.86 31.56
CA ASN A 705 28.82 -6.60 32.22
C ASN A 705 28.60 -6.44 33.72
#